data_f9eb0fc9ac0d878db58fdcb20224e406
#
_entry.id   f9eb0fc9ac0d878db58fdcb20224e406
#
_cell.length_a   1.000
_cell.length_b   1.000
_cell.length_c   1.000
_cell.angle_alpha   90.00
_cell.angle_beta   90.00
_cell.angle_gamma   90.00
#
_symmetry.space_group_name_H-M   'P 1'
#
loop_
_entity.id
_entity.type
_entity.pdbx_description
1 polymer ?
#
loop_
_entity_poly.entity_id
_entity_poly.type
_entity_poly.pdbx_seq_one_letter_code
_entity_poly.pdbx_strand_id
1 'polypeptide(L)'
;MGGISSSVGMFSGIDSAALIEQLLAVEARPKKLAQTRMAQIQTQQAAYLDISSRITAIKNSAAGFRLNNTFQSKSATSSNDNTLKATADKTAVPGNYTFLVDRLVSTQQALSRGFANKDVSGLGVTTLTFESSQARLDRDVELSDLNDGQGVRRGRIIVTDSANRAATIDLSRATSVNDVLEAINANGTAQVTASVSGGKFVLSDNAGGALTVADGSGSTMATSLGLAGVAAADGKVTGNVVYRLSGATTLSSINDGNGVAIRASTSNASSNFKISVNGTQVGVNLSDTWDETKNPPEKNGGPVSDLAGVVSRINGALTAAGYTGITASVDGENNRLQIIDSTNSRTLSVIEGSDSTAADLGLPTTISGSMLFGGRVLAGMQTTMVKGLTGFSSASHDGMLNFKLRNDAEFSAAVDTTGSVQDMLAEIEEASKVGGVKQVRAELDSKGTGIVLTDLTAGSGKLRITGTTGQDAATALGVSTGTAGQDGATKASGNLQRQYMSRSTALTSLNNGKGVGTGEFRITDATGASSLVRVSDTTRTLGDLIDVINSRGLKVTASINSKGDGVTIREKLATGETAGTQKIKVEEAGSAMAKSLNLLGTASDVGASNVIDGSFERKVTLTGAETLQQLTEKINAAKGGVTASVVRDGTGSSPFRLSLTSNQTGSAGRFIIDSGSVDLGLTTLDRGRDARVFFGSSDAASG
;
A
#
# COMPACT_ATOMS: atom_id res chain seq x y z
N MET A 1 -24.43 -69.43 -37.15
CA MET A 1 -25.60 -69.39 -38.05
C MET A 1 -25.09 -68.83 -39.38
N GLY A 2 -25.05 -69.67 -40.40
CA GLY A 2 -24.51 -69.34 -41.72
C GLY A 2 -25.46 -68.37 -42.44
N GLY A 3 -24.93 -67.24 -42.82
CA GLY A 3 -25.62 -66.34 -43.71
C GLY A 3 -25.67 -66.89 -45.12
N ILE A 4 -26.89 -67.02 -45.65
CA ILE A 4 -27.16 -67.45 -47.06
C ILE A 4 -26.70 -66.31 -47.91
N SER A 5 -25.61 -66.48 -48.69
CA SER A 5 -25.24 -65.58 -49.77
C SER A 5 -26.05 -66.03 -51.00
N SER A 6 -27.13 -65.28 -51.27
CA SER A 6 -27.83 -65.47 -52.56
C SER A 6 -27.00 -64.79 -53.65
N SER A 7 -26.39 -65.64 -54.54
CA SER A 7 -25.77 -65.19 -55.79
C SER A 7 -26.86 -64.79 -56.74
N VAL A 8 -27.18 -63.51 -56.81
CA VAL A 8 -28.09 -62.98 -57.85
C VAL A 8 -27.31 -62.95 -59.16
N GLY A 9 -27.70 -63.80 -60.14
CA GLY A 9 -27.15 -63.72 -61.49
C GLY A 9 -26.73 -65.05 -62.16
N MET A 10 -26.89 -66.22 -61.49
CA MET A 10 -26.36 -67.52 -62.06
C MET A 10 -27.22 -68.18 -63.13
N PHE A 11 -28.41 -67.67 -63.50
CA PHE A 11 -29.30 -68.29 -64.51
C PHE A 11 -29.57 -67.44 -65.72
N SER A 12 -29.18 -66.16 -65.81
CA SER A 12 -29.50 -65.30 -66.95
C SER A 12 -28.29 -64.77 -67.73
N GLY A 13 -27.07 -65.08 -67.31
CA GLY A 13 -25.85 -64.54 -67.96
C GLY A 13 -25.70 -63.00 -67.82
N ILE A 14 -26.53 -62.36 -67.01
CA ILE A 14 -26.50 -60.92 -66.81
C ILE A 14 -25.90 -60.69 -65.46
N ASP A 15 -24.77 -60.02 -65.39
CA ASP A 15 -24.13 -59.57 -64.12
C ASP A 15 -25.00 -58.45 -63.48
N SER A 16 -26.00 -58.91 -62.71
CA SER A 16 -26.95 -58.02 -62.04
C SER A 16 -26.26 -57.14 -60.94
N ALA A 17 -25.15 -57.61 -60.44
CA ALA A 17 -24.39 -56.84 -59.46
C ALA A 17 -23.69 -55.65 -60.11
N ALA A 18 -23.08 -55.84 -61.24
CA ALA A 18 -22.47 -54.79 -62.09
C ALA A 18 -23.52 -53.79 -62.60
N LEU A 19 -24.73 -54.28 -62.92
CA LEU A 19 -25.82 -53.41 -63.38
C LEU A 19 -26.40 -52.55 -62.23
N ILE A 20 -26.54 -53.10 -61.04
CA ILE A 20 -26.96 -52.38 -59.87
C ILE A 20 -25.89 -51.33 -59.45
N GLU A 21 -24.63 -51.70 -59.56
CA GLU A 21 -23.51 -50.77 -59.25
C GLU A 21 -23.47 -49.61 -60.24
N GLN A 22 -23.71 -49.88 -61.59
CA GLN A 22 -23.85 -48.85 -62.62
C GLN A 22 -25.06 -47.95 -62.38
N LEU A 23 -26.22 -48.51 -62.01
CA LEU A 23 -27.42 -47.73 -61.66
C LEU A 23 -27.20 -46.86 -60.40
N LEU A 24 -26.60 -47.40 -59.36
CA LEU A 24 -26.22 -46.64 -58.17
C LEU A 24 -25.21 -45.56 -58.49
N ALA A 25 -24.27 -45.81 -59.41
CA ALA A 25 -23.30 -44.81 -59.83
C ALA A 25 -23.96 -43.68 -60.67
N VAL A 26 -25.02 -43.99 -61.43
CA VAL A 26 -25.80 -42.96 -62.14
C VAL A 26 -26.66 -42.16 -61.18
N GLU A 27 -27.30 -42.79 -60.20
CA GLU A 27 -28.04 -42.09 -59.16
C GLU A 27 -27.11 -41.24 -58.18
N ALA A 28 -25.89 -41.69 -57.98
CA ALA A 28 -24.90 -40.97 -57.22
C ALA A 28 -24.33 -39.72 -57.94
N ARG A 29 -24.49 -39.62 -59.30
CA ARG A 29 -23.98 -38.46 -60.05
C ARG A 29 -24.50 -37.09 -59.56
N PRO A 30 -25.82 -36.89 -59.31
CA PRO A 30 -26.32 -35.62 -58.81
C PRO A 30 -25.74 -35.27 -57.43
N LYS A 31 -25.57 -36.28 -56.54
CA LYS A 31 -24.96 -36.10 -55.23
C LYS A 31 -23.49 -35.69 -55.34
N LYS A 32 -22.72 -36.30 -56.22
CA LYS A 32 -21.32 -35.99 -56.47
C LYS A 32 -21.15 -34.58 -57.09
N LEU A 33 -22.04 -34.22 -58.01
CA LEU A 33 -22.10 -32.86 -58.57
C LEU A 33 -22.44 -31.82 -57.54
N ALA A 34 -23.39 -32.11 -56.63
CA ALA A 34 -23.71 -31.22 -55.47
C ALA A 34 -22.55 -31.07 -54.50
N GLN A 35 -21.85 -32.17 -54.20
CA GLN A 35 -20.64 -32.15 -53.36
C GLN A 35 -19.51 -31.33 -53.99
N THR A 36 -19.27 -31.50 -55.30
CA THR A 36 -18.25 -30.70 -56.01
C THR A 36 -18.61 -29.22 -56.01
N ARG A 37 -19.90 -28.90 -56.21
CA ARG A 37 -20.38 -27.52 -56.20
C ARG A 37 -20.28 -26.92 -54.81
N MET A 38 -20.56 -27.70 -53.75
CA MET A 38 -20.39 -27.28 -52.34
C MET A 38 -18.92 -27.02 -52.02
N ALA A 39 -18.00 -27.90 -52.46
CA ALA A 39 -16.56 -27.69 -52.31
C ALA A 39 -16.08 -26.42 -53.04
N GLN A 40 -16.60 -26.17 -54.26
CA GLN A 40 -16.29 -24.93 -54.99
C GLN A 40 -16.78 -23.68 -54.23
N ILE A 41 -18.03 -23.71 -53.71
CA ILE A 41 -18.57 -22.61 -52.93
C ILE A 41 -17.77 -22.40 -51.64
N GLN A 42 -17.37 -23.46 -50.94
CA GLN A 42 -16.50 -23.35 -49.76
C GLN A 42 -15.14 -22.74 -50.10
N THR A 43 -14.55 -23.14 -51.25
CA THR A 43 -13.28 -22.55 -51.72
C THR A 43 -13.45 -21.05 -52.04
N GLN A 44 -14.57 -20.68 -52.71
CA GLN A 44 -14.88 -19.27 -52.97
C GLN A 44 -15.11 -18.49 -51.66
N GLN A 45 -15.85 -19.07 -50.72
CA GLN A 45 -16.07 -18.45 -49.42
C GLN A 45 -14.76 -18.22 -48.68
N ALA A 46 -13.85 -19.20 -48.66
CA ALA A 46 -12.51 -19.05 -48.06
C ALA A 46 -11.71 -17.95 -48.77
N ALA A 47 -11.76 -17.86 -50.09
CA ALA A 47 -11.09 -16.80 -50.85
C ALA A 47 -11.67 -15.40 -50.52
N TYR A 48 -13.00 -15.28 -50.40
CA TYR A 48 -13.63 -14.01 -49.97
C TYR A 48 -13.28 -13.63 -48.55
N LEU A 49 -13.18 -14.58 -47.60
CA LEU A 49 -12.73 -14.35 -46.25
C LEU A 49 -11.26 -13.88 -46.21
N ASP A 50 -10.38 -14.47 -47.00
CA ASP A 50 -8.98 -14.05 -47.14
C ASP A 50 -8.88 -12.61 -47.66
N ILE A 51 -9.62 -12.29 -48.72
CA ILE A 51 -9.70 -10.93 -49.29
C ILE A 51 -10.21 -9.94 -48.23
N SER A 52 -11.30 -10.28 -47.51
CA SER A 52 -11.88 -9.46 -46.46
C SER A 52 -10.88 -9.22 -45.35
N SER A 53 -10.15 -10.26 -44.94
CA SER A 53 -9.08 -10.16 -43.92
C SER A 53 -7.97 -9.20 -44.37
N ARG A 54 -7.51 -9.34 -45.63
CA ARG A 54 -6.47 -8.46 -46.20
C ARG A 54 -6.93 -7.01 -46.31
N ILE A 55 -8.17 -6.78 -46.73
CA ILE A 55 -8.76 -5.43 -46.78
C ILE A 55 -8.86 -4.84 -45.38
N THR A 56 -9.26 -5.64 -44.40
CA THR A 56 -9.32 -5.22 -43.01
C THR A 56 -7.92 -4.88 -42.47
N ALA A 57 -6.90 -5.66 -42.78
CA ALA A 57 -5.52 -5.37 -42.46
C ALA A 57 -5.03 -4.05 -43.08
N ILE A 58 -5.34 -3.82 -44.36
CA ILE A 58 -5.03 -2.55 -45.04
C ILE A 58 -5.77 -1.38 -44.41
N LYS A 59 -7.07 -1.55 -44.09
CA LYS A 59 -7.88 -0.55 -43.42
C LYS A 59 -7.28 -0.17 -42.05
N ASN A 60 -6.86 -1.18 -41.24
CA ASN A 60 -6.26 -0.96 -39.96
C ASN A 60 -4.89 -0.28 -40.07
N SER A 61 -4.07 -0.68 -41.04
CA SER A 61 -2.80 -0.01 -41.34
C SER A 61 -3.00 1.45 -41.78
N ALA A 62 -4.00 1.69 -42.65
CA ALA A 62 -4.35 3.04 -43.13
C ALA A 62 -5.00 3.90 -42.03
N ALA A 63 -5.67 3.29 -41.06
CA ALA A 63 -6.26 4.03 -39.92
C ALA A 63 -5.17 4.76 -39.09
N GLY A 64 -3.96 4.18 -38.97
CA GLY A 64 -2.82 4.82 -38.35
C GLY A 64 -2.43 6.18 -38.98
N PHE A 65 -2.62 6.33 -40.28
CA PHE A 65 -2.35 7.58 -41.01
C PHE A 65 -3.46 8.63 -40.81
N ARG A 66 -4.70 8.21 -40.51
CA ARG A 66 -5.81 9.13 -40.23
C ARG A 66 -5.76 9.69 -38.79
N LEU A 67 -5.14 8.95 -37.86
CA LEU A 67 -4.86 9.44 -36.54
C LEU A 67 -3.68 10.40 -36.66
N ASN A 68 -3.83 11.66 -36.27
CA ASN A 68 -2.78 12.70 -36.27
C ASN A 68 -1.49 12.31 -35.53
N ASN A 69 -1.50 11.17 -34.85
CA ASN A 69 -0.38 10.67 -34.05
C ASN A 69 0.88 10.33 -34.89
N THR A 70 0.70 9.88 -36.14
CA THR A 70 1.84 9.47 -37.02
C THR A 70 2.69 10.66 -37.46
N PHE A 71 2.05 11.82 -37.67
CA PHE A 71 2.71 13.04 -38.14
C PHE A 71 3.03 14.03 -37.03
N GLN A 72 2.58 13.78 -35.80
CA GLN A 72 2.83 14.60 -34.64
C GLN A 72 3.83 13.98 -33.65
N SER A 73 4.48 12.90 -34.06
CA SER A 73 5.51 12.29 -33.22
C SER A 73 6.66 13.27 -33.00
N LYS A 74 7.04 13.41 -31.74
CA LYS A 74 8.18 14.23 -31.31
C LYS A 74 9.24 13.31 -30.73
N SER A 75 10.51 13.71 -30.88
CA SER A 75 11.61 12.96 -30.28
C SER A 75 12.28 13.85 -29.24
N ALA A 76 12.81 13.21 -28.20
CA ALA A 76 13.65 13.84 -27.21
C ALA A 76 15.04 13.20 -27.28
N THR A 77 16.08 14.01 -27.13
CA THR A 77 17.47 13.55 -26.99
C THR A 77 18.02 14.04 -25.68
N SER A 78 18.81 13.25 -25.00
CA SER A 78 19.50 13.63 -23.79
C SER A 78 20.98 13.88 -24.10
N SER A 79 21.61 14.79 -23.38
CA SER A 79 23.06 14.99 -23.44
C SER A 79 23.84 13.80 -22.82
N ASN A 80 23.18 13.01 -21.96
CA ASN A 80 23.75 11.81 -21.35
C ASN A 80 22.63 10.79 -21.07
N ASP A 81 22.42 9.87 -22.01
CA ASP A 81 21.39 8.84 -21.93
C ASP A 81 21.61 7.80 -20.80
N ASN A 82 22.83 7.70 -20.27
CA ASN A 82 23.12 6.84 -19.11
C ASN A 82 22.65 7.45 -17.79
N THR A 83 22.49 8.78 -17.75
CA THR A 83 22.04 9.50 -16.55
C THR A 83 20.57 9.83 -16.60
N LEU A 84 20.09 10.34 -17.73
CA LEU A 84 18.70 10.74 -17.94
C LEU A 84 18.27 10.38 -19.36
N LYS A 85 17.28 9.53 -19.49
CA LYS A 85 16.64 9.20 -20.76
C LYS A 85 15.28 9.87 -20.85
N ALA A 86 15.03 10.56 -21.95
CA ALA A 86 13.77 11.27 -22.18
C ALA A 86 13.01 10.70 -23.37
N THR A 87 11.69 10.72 -23.28
CA THR A 87 10.78 10.45 -24.39
C THR A 87 9.82 11.63 -24.53
N ALA A 88 9.40 11.91 -25.75
CA ALA A 88 8.47 13.01 -26.01
C ALA A 88 7.09 12.47 -26.42
N ASP A 89 6.05 12.98 -25.79
CA ASP A 89 4.64 12.81 -26.22
C ASP A 89 4.32 13.80 -27.35
N LYS A 90 3.24 13.56 -28.09
CA LYS A 90 2.74 14.47 -29.14
C LYS A 90 2.43 15.88 -28.65
N THR A 91 2.10 16.05 -27.38
CA THR A 91 1.79 17.32 -26.74
C THR A 91 3.02 18.05 -26.23
N ALA A 92 4.20 17.40 -26.22
CA ALA A 92 5.43 17.98 -25.71
C ALA A 92 5.74 19.31 -26.43
N VAL A 93 6.12 20.32 -25.68
CA VAL A 93 6.56 21.61 -26.25
C VAL A 93 8.01 21.48 -26.71
N PRO A 94 8.33 21.83 -27.97
CA PRO A 94 9.72 21.85 -28.40
C PRO A 94 10.57 22.86 -27.63
N GLY A 95 11.76 22.47 -27.19
CA GLY A 95 12.67 23.35 -26.45
C GLY A 95 13.84 22.58 -25.87
N ASN A 96 14.80 23.32 -25.34
CA ASN A 96 15.89 22.79 -24.54
C ASN A 96 15.52 22.89 -23.07
N TYR A 97 15.60 21.76 -22.38
CA TYR A 97 15.28 21.65 -20.96
C TYR A 97 16.53 21.23 -20.21
N THR A 98 16.89 21.96 -19.16
CA THR A 98 18.01 21.63 -18.31
C THR A 98 17.52 20.92 -17.05
N PHE A 99 18.19 19.84 -16.68
CA PHE A 99 17.89 19.08 -15.46
C PHE A 99 19.20 18.92 -14.67
N LEU A 100 19.09 19.12 -13.36
CA LEU A 100 20.11 18.71 -12.41
C LEU A 100 19.76 17.32 -11.87
N VAL A 101 20.54 16.30 -12.24
CA VAL A 101 20.40 14.96 -11.66
C VAL A 101 21.28 14.90 -10.42
N ASP A 102 20.66 15.00 -9.26
CA ASP A 102 21.33 14.99 -7.95
C ASP A 102 21.75 13.57 -7.56
N ARG A 103 20.88 12.61 -7.83
CA ARG A 103 21.04 11.22 -7.41
C ARG A 103 20.38 10.29 -8.42
N LEU A 104 21.07 9.21 -8.77
CA LEU A 104 20.49 8.10 -9.51
C LEU A 104 19.70 7.18 -8.56
N VAL A 105 18.81 6.39 -9.14
CA VAL A 105 18.12 5.34 -8.40
C VAL A 105 19.13 4.33 -7.86
N SER A 106 19.00 3.93 -6.60
CA SER A 106 19.77 2.84 -6.01
C SER A 106 18.91 1.66 -5.60
N THR A 107 19.53 0.52 -5.35
CA THR A 107 18.86 -0.72 -4.94
C THR A 107 19.26 -1.05 -3.52
N GLN A 108 18.33 -1.43 -2.66
CA GLN A 108 18.68 -1.83 -1.30
C GLN A 108 19.54 -3.10 -1.30
N GLN A 109 20.63 -3.03 -0.55
CA GLN A 109 21.53 -4.14 -0.29
C GLN A 109 21.76 -4.28 1.21
N ALA A 110 21.71 -5.53 1.69
CA ALA A 110 22.03 -5.86 3.06
C ALA A 110 23.07 -6.98 3.09
N LEU A 111 23.95 -6.93 4.07
CA LEU A 111 25.03 -7.91 4.25
C LEU A 111 24.98 -8.45 5.68
N SER A 112 25.11 -9.77 5.84
CA SER A 112 25.18 -10.40 7.15
C SER A 112 26.55 -10.24 7.81
N ARG A 113 26.64 -10.60 9.09
CA ARG A 113 27.92 -10.90 9.72
C ARG A 113 28.66 -12.03 8.95
N GLY A 114 29.95 -12.18 9.22
CA GLY A 114 30.77 -13.26 8.64
C GLY A 114 30.44 -14.64 9.24
N PHE A 115 30.56 -15.68 8.41
CA PHE A 115 30.46 -17.08 8.78
C PHE A 115 31.73 -17.82 8.39
N ALA A 116 32.14 -18.80 9.20
CA ALA A 116 33.38 -19.54 8.97
C ALA A 116 33.30 -20.46 7.73
N ASN A 117 32.11 -20.98 7.43
CA ASN A 117 31.85 -21.84 6.28
C ASN A 117 30.45 -21.53 5.68
N LYS A 118 30.24 -21.93 4.44
CA LYS A 118 28.99 -21.67 3.72
C LYS A 118 28.09 -22.93 3.61
N ASP A 119 28.64 -24.12 3.81
CA ASP A 119 28.04 -25.39 3.44
C ASP A 119 28.18 -26.53 4.53
N VAL A 120 28.71 -26.19 5.70
CA VAL A 120 28.96 -27.19 6.76
C VAL A 120 28.06 -27.00 7.97
N SER A 121 27.99 -25.78 8.53
CA SER A 121 27.30 -25.54 9.79
C SER A 121 25.90 -24.99 9.57
N GLY A 122 24.92 -25.52 10.30
CA GLY A 122 23.57 -24.98 10.36
C GLY A 122 23.55 -23.61 11.06
N LEU A 123 22.68 -22.74 10.61
CA LEU A 123 22.59 -21.36 11.09
C LEU A 123 21.69 -21.18 12.31
N GLY A 124 20.88 -22.19 12.65
CA GLY A 124 19.89 -22.11 13.74
C GLY A 124 18.64 -21.27 13.38
N VAL A 125 18.58 -20.68 12.18
CA VAL A 125 17.43 -19.87 11.74
C VAL A 125 16.27 -20.79 11.38
N THR A 126 15.14 -20.64 12.05
CA THR A 126 13.94 -21.47 11.80
C THR A 126 12.91 -20.74 10.94
N THR A 127 12.99 -19.42 10.88
CA THR A 127 12.10 -18.59 10.08
C THR A 127 12.84 -17.35 9.61
N LEU A 128 12.64 -17.00 8.34
CA LEU A 128 13.08 -15.72 7.78
C LEU A 128 11.90 -15.09 7.07
N THR A 129 11.56 -13.86 7.44
CA THR A 129 10.44 -13.12 6.84
C THR A 129 10.96 -11.90 6.11
N PHE A 130 10.49 -11.70 4.89
CA PHE A 130 10.73 -10.50 4.09
C PHE A 130 9.43 -9.71 3.98
N GLU A 131 9.48 -8.43 4.33
CA GLU A 131 8.34 -7.51 4.26
C GLU A 131 8.70 -6.26 3.48
N SER A 132 7.69 -5.59 2.94
CA SER A 132 7.84 -4.23 2.41
C SER A 132 8.20 -3.25 3.52
N SER A 133 9.01 -2.23 3.21
CA SER A 133 9.24 -1.13 4.14
C SER A 133 7.97 -0.33 4.49
N GLN A 134 6.87 -0.52 3.77
CA GLN A 134 5.57 0.04 4.14
C GLN A 134 5.01 -0.54 5.45
N ALA A 135 5.48 -1.71 5.89
CA ALA A 135 5.14 -2.28 7.19
C ALA A 135 5.73 -1.51 8.39
N ARG A 136 6.61 -0.53 8.17
CA ARG A 136 7.21 0.29 9.23
C ARG A 136 6.17 1.21 9.89
N LEU A 137 6.34 1.42 11.17
CA LEU A 137 5.51 2.29 12.01
C LEU A 137 5.94 3.76 11.96
N ASP A 138 7.19 4.03 11.57
CA ASP A 138 7.77 5.36 11.39
C ASP A 138 7.62 5.83 9.93
N ARG A 139 6.39 6.06 9.53
CA ARG A 139 6.07 6.50 8.17
C ARG A 139 6.67 7.89 7.89
N ASP A 140 7.48 8.00 6.83
CA ASP A 140 8.04 9.28 6.39
C ASP A 140 6.99 10.15 5.67
N VAL A 141 7.11 11.46 5.79
CA VAL A 141 6.21 12.46 5.18
C VAL A 141 7.04 13.32 4.21
N GLU A 142 6.48 13.59 3.03
CA GLU A 142 7.11 14.49 2.06
C GLU A 142 7.03 15.94 2.52
N LEU A 143 8.08 16.73 2.27
CA LEU A 143 8.08 18.15 2.61
C LEU A 143 7.03 18.96 1.84
N SER A 144 6.56 18.45 0.69
CA SER A 144 5.45 19.03 -0.08
C SER A 144 4.11 19.00 0.66
N ASP A 145 3.94 18.05 1.59
CA ASP A 145 2.68 17.89 2.33
C ASP A 145 2.59 18.81 3.56
N LEU A 146 3.69 19.47 3.93
CA LEU A 146 3.76 20.37 5.06
C LEU A 146 3.09 21.73 4.74
N ASN A 147 2.81 22.50 5.78
CA ASN A 147 2.24 23.86 5.68
C ASN A 147 0.94 23.89 4.85
N ASP A 148 0.01 23.00 5.18
CA ASP A 148 -1.28 22.87 4.50
C ASP A 148 -1.13 22.58 2.99
N GLY A 149 -0.10 21.80 2.61
CA GLY A 149 0.20 21.42 1.22
C GLY A 149 0.97 22.49 0.43
N GLN A 150 1.38 23.59 1.06
CA GLN A 150 2.23 24.60 0.41
C GLN A 150 3.70 24.16 0.36
N GLY A 151 4.04 23.14 1.12
CA GLY A 151 5.40 22.61 1.20
C GLY A 151 6.36 23.47 1.99
N VAL A 152 7.64 23.22 1.79
CA VAL A 152 8.75 23.90 2.46
C VAL A 152 9.69 24.49 1.41
N ARG A 153 10.06 25.76 1.56
CA ARG A 153 11.11 26.36 0.74
C ARG A 153 12.45 25.80 1.16
N ARG A 154 13.06 25.04 0.28
CA ARG A 154 14.34 24.38 0.52
C ARG A 154 15.48 25.39 0.61
N GLY A 155 16.48 25.11 1.46
CA GLY A 155 17.59 26.02 1.67
C GLY A 155 18.47 25.58 2.83
N ARG A 156 19.10 26.56 3.51
CA ARG A 156 20.00 26.30 4.64
C ARG A 156 19.37 26.79 5.94
N ILE A 157 19.69 26.07 7.02
CA ILE A 157 19.40 26.50 8.38
C ILE A 157 20.70 26.70 9.15
N ILE A 158 20.66 27.55 10.16
CA ILE A 158 21.76 27.71 11.12
C ILE A 158 21.24 27.24 12.48
N VAL A 159 21.91 26.24 13.06
CA VAL A 159 21.60 25.73 14.39
C VAL A 159 22.79 26.06 15.29
N THR A 160 22.54 26.75 16.40
CA THR A 160 23.56 27.09 17.40
C THR A 160 23.17 26.41 18.71
N ASP A 161 24.07 25.59 19.25
CA ASP A 161 23.89 24.89 20.52
C ASP A 161 24.23 25.77 21.76
N SER A 162 23.98 25.21 22.92
CA SER A 162 24.25 25.93 24.20
C SER A 162 25.72 26.29 24.45
N ALA A 163 26.65 25.66 23.75
CA ALA A 163 28.09 25.98 23.79
C ALA A 163 28.49 27.02 22.71
N ASN A 164 27.53 27.69 22.08
CA ASN A 164 27.71 28.65 20.97
C ASN A 164 28.39 28.05 19.73
N ARG A 165 28.29 26.75 19.50
CA ARG A 165 28.76 26.11 18.27
C ARG A 165 27.67 26.22 17.20
N ALA A 166 27.93 27.00 16.16
CA ALA A 166 27.01 27.22 15.07
C ALA A 166 27.30 26.27 13.90
N ALA A 167 26.30 25.52 13.48
CA ALA A 167 26.32 24.66 12.30
C ALA A 167 25.43 25.24 11.20
N THR A 168 25.93 25.42 10.00
CA THR A 168 25.13 25.68 8.81
C THR A 168 24.80 24.35 8.15
N ILE A 169 23.54 23.96 8.13
CA ILE A 169 23.07 22.69 7.62
C ILE A 169 22.37 22.96 6.29
N ASP A 170 22.82 22.28 5.22
CA ASP A 170 22.23 22.41 3.89
C ASP A 170 21.10 21.41 3.69
N LEU A 171 19.88 21.93 3.61
CA LEU A 171 18.63 21.20 3.39
C LEU A 171 18.06 21.47 1.98
N SER A 172 18.84 22.09 1.08
CA SER A 172 18.40 22.42 -0.27
C SER A 172 17.98 21.18 -1.08
N ARG A 173 18.47 20.02 -0.69
CA ARG A 173 18.18 18.73 -1.33
C ARG A 173 17.23 17.83 -0.54
N ALA A 174 16.76 18.25 0.64
CA ALA A 174 15.79 17.49 1.41
C ALA A 174 14.44 17.42 0.67
N THR A 175 13.80 16.27 0.65
CA THR A 175 12.47 16.04 0.07
C THR A 175 11.48 15.51 1.07
N SER A 176 11.96 14.91 2.15
CA SER A 176 11.12 14.33 3.20
C SER A 176 11.54 14.81 4.59
N VAL A 177 10.68 14.57 5.56
CA VAL A 177 10.98 14.83 6.98
C VAL A 177 12.21 14.08 7.42
N ASN A 178 12.35 12.82 7.00
CA ASN A 178 13.51 12.00 7.34
C ASN A 178 14.82 12.58 6.78
N ASP A 179 14.81 13.12 5.55
CA ASP A 179 15.99 13.81 4.97
C ASP A 179 16.43 14.98 5.86
N VAL A 180 15.46 15.75 6.41
CA VAL A 180 15.75 16.87 7.32
C VAL A 180 16.37 16.39 8.62
N LEU A 181 15.77 15.37 9.24
CA LEU A 181 16.26 14.82 10.51
C LEU A 181 17.66 14.19 10.35
N GLU A 182 17.87 13.40 9.29
CA GLU A 182 19.16 12.80 8.99
C GLU A 182 20.25 13.88 8.78
N ALA A 183 19.95 14.94 8.03
CA ALA A 183 20.91 16.02 7.79
C ALA A 183 21.26 16.78 9.07
N ILE A 184 20.29 17.05 9.94
CA ILE A 184 20.54 17.72 11.22
C ILE A 184 21.33 16.80 12.16
N ASN A 185 20.93 15.53 12.28
CA ASN A 185 21.56 14.56 13.19
C ASN A 185 22.97 14.14 12.73
N ALA A 186 23.27 14.22 11.41
CA ALA A 186 24.57 13.90 10.87
C ALA A 186 25.59 15.07 10.99
N ASN A 187 25.15 16.29 11.38
CA ASN A 187 26.07 17.38 11.57
C ASN A 187 27.01 17.11 12.76
N GLY A 188 28.32 17.39 12.59
CA GLY A 188 29.32 17.14 13.62
C GLY A 188 29.69 18.39 14.43
N THR A 189 29.11 19.56 14.16
CA THR A 189 29.49 20.84 14.76
C THR A 189 28.63 21.19 15.96
N ALA A 190 27.33 21.39 15.75
CA ALA A 190 26.39 21.64 16.85
C ALA A 190 25.94 20.29 17.45
N GLN A 191 25.99 20.18 18.77
CA GLN A 191 25.62 18.96 19.49
C GLN A 191 24.12 18.96 19.75
N VAL A 192 23.34 18.73 18.70
CA VAL A 192 21.89 18.73 18.74
C VAL A 192 21.33 17.44 18.16
N THR A 193 20.17 17.05 18.65
CA THR A 193 19.39 15.92 18.09
C THR A 193 18.05 16.43 17.61
N ALA A 194 17.74 16.18 16.35
CA ALA A 194 16.44 16.49 15.74
C ALA A 194 15.52 15.28 15.78
N SER A 195 14.27 15.54 16.10
CA SER A 195 13.16 14.58 16.11
C SER A 195 11.86 15.28 15.71
N VAL A 196 10.76 14.55 15.69
CA VAL A 196 9.41 15.11 15.47
C VAL A 196 8.49 14.71 16.62
N SER A 197 7.48 15.54 16.88
CA SER A 197 6.40 15.26 17.82
C SER A 197 5.09 15.71 17.21
N GLY A 198 4.22 14.76 16.87
CA GLY A 198 2.99 15.03 16.13
C GLY A 198 3.28 15.73 14.79
N GLY A 199 2.83 16.97 14.64
CA GLY A 199 3.06 17.79 13.44
C GLY A 199 4.18 18.83 13.58
N LYS A 200 5.13 18.68 14.51
CA LYS A 200 6.17 19.67 14.83
C LYS A 200 7.57 19.05 14.75
N PHE A 201 8.55 19.83 14.30
CA PHE A 201 9.95 19.50 14.48
C PHE A 201 10.40 19.87 15.89
N VAL A 202 11.24 19.04 16.49
CA VAL A 202 11.82 19.24 17.81
C VAL A 202 13.32 19.09 17.73
N LEU A 203 14.08 20.11 18.14
CA LEU A 203 15.53 20.03 18.27
C LEU A 203 15.88 20.07 19.75
N SER A 204 16.69 19.14 20.19
CA SER A 204 17.19 19.05 21.57
C SER A 204 18.68 19.29 21.61
N ASP A 205 19.15 20.14 22.52
CA ASP A 205 20.58 20.26 22.84
C ASP A 205 21.03 19.04 23.65
N ASN A 206 22.10 18.38 23.24
CA ASN A 206 22.58 17.16 23.87
C ASN A 206 23.21 17.44 25.27
N ALA A 207 23.55 18.71 25.58
CA ALA A 207 23.99 19.15 26.89
C ALA A 207 22.83 19.70 27.76
N GLY A 208 21.60 19.76 27.20
CA GLY A 208 20.40 20.23 27.91
C GLY A 208 20.32 21.76 28.06
N GLY A 209 21.15 22.54 27.38
CA GLY A 209 21.14 23.99 27.41
C GLY A 209 20.29 24.63 26.32
N ALA A 210 20.21 25.96 26.31
CA ALA A 210 19.44 26.69 25.30
C ALA A 210 20.12 26.60 23.92
N LEU A 211 19.32 26.29 22.90
CA LEU A 211 19.75 26.30 21.49
C LEU A 211 18.91 27.30 20.70
N THR A 212 19.41 27.71 19.53
CA THR A 212 18.67 28.59 18.62
C THR A 212 18.70 28.04 17.21
N VAL A 213 17.63 28.33 16.47
CA VAL A 213 17.50 27.95 15.05
C VAL A 213 17.13 29.18 14.24
N ALA A 214 17.87 29.42 13.17
CA ALA A 214 17.66 30.57 12.28
C ALA A 214 17.73 30.15 10.80
N ASP A 215 17.18 30.98 9.95
CA ASP A 215 17.34 30.84 8.50
C ASP A 215 18.79 31.11 8.08
N GLY A 216 19.32 30.30 7.16
CA GLY A 216 20.59 30.59 6.50
C GLY A 216 20.48 31.77 5.55
N SER A 217 21.62 32.29 5.11
CA SER A 217 21.66 33.44 4.19
C SER A 217 20.86 33.12 2.91
N GLY A 218 19.86 33.98 2.59
CA GLY A 218 18.99 33.82 1.44
C GLY A 218 17.98 32.67 1.53
N SER A 219 17.78 32.08 2.73
CA SER A 219 16.91 30.96 2.96
C SER A 219 15.73 31.35 3.88
N THR A 220 14.61 30.68 3.76
CA THR A 220 13.48 30.72 4.70
C THR A 220 13.14 29.29 5.18
N MET A 221 14.13 28.39 5.16
CA MET A 221 13.92 26.98 5.46
C MET A 221 13.56 26.75 6.93
N ALA A 222 14.26 27.37 7.88
CA ALA A 222 13.96 27.24 9.31
C ALA A 222 12.56 27.81 9.64
N THR A 223 12.21 28.93 9.02
CA THR A 223 10.85 29.52 9.11
C THR A 223 9.79 28.57 8.58
N SER A 224 10.03 27.96 7.40
CA SER A 224 9.10 26.99 6.78
C SER A 224 8.97 25.68 7.54
N LEU A 225 10.01 25.29 8.30
CA LEU A 225 9.98 24.16 9.24
C LEU A 225 9.35 24.51 10.61
N GLY A 226 8.93 25.76 10.78
CA GLY A 226 8.35 26.24 12.04
C GLY A 226 9.36 26.40 13.17
N LEU A 227 10.67 26.41 12.90
CA LEU A 227 11.74 26.40 13.90
C LEU A 227 12.35 27.78 14.17
N ALA A 228 12.31 28.71 13.19
CA ALA A 228 12.96 30.01 13.30
C ALA A 228 12.31 30.86 14.38
N GLY A 229 13.13 31.49 15.24
CA GLY A 229 12.68 32.40 16.28
C GLY A 229 11.90 31.76 17.44
N VAL A 230 11.82 30.44 17.49
CA VAL A 230 11.19 29.71 18.61
C VAL A 230 12.16 29.67 19.77
N ALA A 231 11.72 30.12 20.97
CA ALA A 231 12.53 30.10 22.17
C ALA A 231 12.73 28.66 22.67
N ALA A 232 13.95 28.33 23.06
CA ALA A 232 14.24 27.06 23.72
C ALA A 232 13.62 27.00 25.12
N ALA A 233 13.01 25.88 25.46
CA ALA A 233 12.55 25.54 26.79
C ALA A 233 13.10 24.16 27.17
N ASP A 234 13.63 24.00 28.38
CA ASP A 234 14.19 22.74 28.88
C ASP A 234 15.19 22.08 27.90
N GLY A 235 16.07 22.90 27.32
CA GLY A 235 17.08 22.43 26.36
C GLY A 235 16.52 22.01 24.99
N LYS A 236 15.28 22.41 24.64
CA LYS A 236 14.60 22.03 23.39
C LYS A 236 13.99 23.25 22.72
N VAL A 237 14.05 23.26 21.40
CA VAL A 237 13.22 24.09 20.53
C VAL A 237 12.12 23.20 19.97
N THR A 238 10.88 23.42 20.40
CA THR A 238 9.69 22.76 19.85
C THR A 238 9.04 23.69 18.85
N GLY A 239 9.16 23.38 17.57
CA GLY A 239 8.67 24.20 16.47
C GLY A 239 7.15 24.39 16.47
N ASN A 240 6.68 25.28 15.59
CA ASN A 240 5.26 25.43 15.30
C ASN A 240 4.72 24.21 14.54
N VAL A 241 3.39 24.03 14.55
CA VAL A 241 2.73 22.96 13.77
C VAL A 241 2.88 23.26 12.29
N VAL A 242 3.54 22.35 11.57
CA VAL A 242 3.73 22.43 10.11
C VAL A 242 3.05 21.27 9.37
N TYR A 243 2.60 20.24 10.10
CA TYR A 243 1.87 19.11 9.53
C TYR A 243 0.59 18.86 10.32
N ARG A 244 -0.54 19.11 9.67
CA ARG A 244 -1.89 18.94 10.22
C ARG A 244 -2.88 18.66 9.11
N LEU A 245 -4.06 18.19 9.50
CA LEU A 245 -5.16 18.04 8.56
C LEU A 245 -5.64 19.42 8.09
N SER A 246 -5.78 19.60 6.78
CA SER A 246 -6.26 20.84 6.16
C SER A 246 -7.15 20.50 4.96
N GLY A 247 -7.79 21.52 4.40
CA GLY A 247 -8.56 21.34 3.15
C GLY A 247 -7.71 20.81 1.99
N ALA A 248 -6.43 21.17 1.93
CA ALA A 248 -5.51 20.71 0.89
C ALA A 248 -5.00 19.27 1.10
N THR A 249 -5.28 18.64 2.26
CA THR A 249 -4.86 17.27 2.52
C THR A 249 -5.52 16.33 1.51
N THR A 250 -4.71 15.59 0.76
CA THR A 250 -5.20 14.64 -0.24
C THR A 250 -5.85 13.44 0.42
N LEU A 251 -6.91 12.91 -0.18
CA LEU A 251 -7.59 11.73 0.37
C LEU A 251 -6.68 10.49 0.40
N SER A 252 -5.69 10.41 -0.47
CA SER A 252 -4.72 9.31 -0.49
C SER A 252 -3.70 9.34 0.64
N SER A 253 -3.52 10.47 1.33
CA SER A 253 -2.52 10.60 2.41
C SER A 253 -3.08 10.28 3.80
N ILE A 254 -4.39 10.38 4.00
CA ILE A 254 -5.04 10.06 5.28
C ILE A 254 -5.10 8.56 5.55
N ASN A 255 -5.42 8.17 6.77
CA ASN A 255 -5.42 6.77 7.23
C ASN A 255 -4.10 6.06 6.93
N ASP A 256 -2.98 6.74 7.20
CA ASP A 256 -1.62 6.24 6.95
C ASP A 256 -1.35 5.86 5.48
N GLY A 257 -2.00 6.54 4.55
CA GLY A 257 -1.89 6.28 3.11
C GLY A 257 -2.86 5.23 2.57
N ASN A 258 -3.75 4.69 3.41
CA ASN A 258 -4.83 3.81 2.96
C ASN A 258 -5.95 4.57 2.22
N GLY A 259 -6.06 5.90 2.45
CA GLY A 259 -7.00 6.75 1.74
C GLY A 259 -8.45 6.60 2.17
N VAL A 260 -9.37 6.92 1.24
CA VAL A 260 -10.83 6.86 1.38
C VAL A 260 -11.43 6.06 0.24
N ALA A 261 -12.27 5.08 0.54
CA ALA A 261 -13.03 4.35 -0.46
C ALA A 261 -14.14 5.26 -1.04
N ILE A 262 -14.04 5.58 -2.32
CA ILE A 262 -15.07 6.34 -3.05
C ILE A 262 -15.53 5.49 -4.23
N ARG A 263 -16.70 4.87 -4.07
CA ARG A 263 -17.29 4.07 -5.14
C ARG A 263 -17.67 4.94 -6.32
N ALA A 264 -17.33 4.48 -7.51
CA ALA A 264 -17.71 5.15 -8.74
C ALA A 264 -19.24 5.21 -8.87
N SER A 265 -19.79 6.38 -9.20
CA SER A 265 -21.21 6.57 -9.46
C SER A 265 -21.52 6.53 -10.96
N THR A 266 -22.75 6.15 -11.29
CA THR A 266 -23.29 6.18 -12.66
C THR A 266 -24.37 7.25 -12.81
N SER A 267 -24.72 7.98 -11.75
CA SER A 267 -25.66 9.07 -11.74
C SER A 267 -25.44 9.98 -10.53
N ASN A 268 -25.96 11.22 -10.58
CA ASN A 268 -25.89 12.16 -9.46
C ASN A 268 -26.74 11.71 -8.25
N ALA A 269 -27.71 10.83 -8.44
CA ALA A 269 -28.53 10.28 -7.36
C ALA A 269 -27.77 9.28 -6.46
N SER A 270 -26.60 8.80 -6.89
CA SER A 270 -25.75 7.93 -6.08
C SER A 270 -25.16 8.70 -4.90
N SER A 271 -25.06 8.06 -3.74
CA SER A 271 -24.40 8.63 -2.56
C SER A 271 -23.40 7.64 -1.98
N ASN A 272 -22.22 8.13 -1.58
CA ASN A 272 -21.21 7.34 -0.89
C ASN A 272 -21.56 7.14 0.59
N PHE A 273 -22.23 8.13 1.19
CA PHE A 273 -22.80 8.05 2.53
C PHE A 273 -23.97 9.04 2.65
N LYS A 274 -24.67 9.03 3.76
CA LYS A 274 -25.78 9.95 4.01
C LYS A 274 -25.62 10.66 5.35
N ILE A 275 -26.13 11.88 5.43
CA ILE A 275 -26.28 12.62 6.68
C ILE A 275 -27.78 12.65 6.99
N SER A 276 -28.16 12.14 8.16
CA SER A 276 -29.53 12.24 8.66
C SER A 276 -29.68 13.51 9.49
N VAL A 277 -30.66 14.32 9.17
CA VAL A 277 -31.03 15.54 9.92
C VAL A 277 -32.44 15.35 10.43
N ASN A 278 -32.61 15.17 11.74
CA ASN A 278 -33.88 14.84 12.38
C ASN A 278 -34.65 13.65 11.70
N GLY A 279 -33.89 12.63 11.25
CA GLY A 279 -34.40 11.46 10.53
C GLY A 279 -34.52 11.62 9.01
N THR A 280 -34.46 12.82 8.46
CA THR A 280 -34.42 13.06 7.01
C THR A 280 -33.01 12.81 6.46
N GLN A 281 -32.86 11.94 5.46
CA GLN A 281 -31.59 11.54 4.91
C GLN A 281 -31.16 12.43 3.73
N VAL A 282 -29.97 13.01 3.79
CA VAL A 282 -29.33 13.78 2.73
C VAL A 282 -28.17 12.95 2.18
N GLY A 283 -28.23 12.58 0.91
CA GLY A 283 -27.16 11.84 0.24
C GLY A 283 -25.97 12.71 -0.10
N VAL A 284 -24.75 12.23 0.16
CA VAL A 284 -23.49 12.91 -0.23
C VAL A 284 -22.78 12.07 -1.28
N ASN A 285 -22.57 12.64 -2.47
CA ASN A 285 -21.84 12.03 -3.56
C ASN A 285 -20.43 12.65 -3.65
N LEU A 286 -19.41 11.85 -3.36
CA LEU A 286 -18.00 12.24 -3.49
C LEU A 286 -17.36 11.75 -4.80
N SER A 287 -18.10 10.97 -5.59
CA SER A 287 -17.65 10.37 -6.82
C SER A 287 -17.87 11.29 -8.04
N ASP A 288 -17.94 10.67 -9.20
CA ASP A 288 -18.17 11.33 -10.48
C ASP A 288 -19.52 12.08 -10.48
N THR A 289 -19.57 13.20 -11.18
CA THR A 289 -20.80 13.94 -11.45
C THR A 289 -21.15 13.85 -12.94
N TRP A 290 -22.44 13.94 -13.23
CA TRP A 290 -23.00 13.67 -14.55
C TRP A 290 -23.88 14.82 -15.01
N ASP A 291 -23.77 15.19 -16.28
CA ASP A 291 -24.75 16.03 -16.97
C ASP A 291 -25.93 15.16 -17.40
N GLU A 292 -26.96 15.11 -16.55
CA GLU A 292 -28.16 14.30 -16.76
C GLU A 292 -29.13 14.92 -17.79
N THR A 293 -28.82 16.13 -18.32
CA THR A 293 -29.55 16.72 -19.44
C THR A 293 -29.20 16.05 -20.77
N LYS A 294 -28.10 15.31 -20.81
CA LYS A 294 -27.66 14.50 -21.97
C LYS A 294 -28.29 13.12 -21.95
N ASN A 295 -28.45 12.52 -23.12
CA ASN A 295 -28.94 11.15 -23.26
C ASN A 295 -28.06 10.36 -24.25
N PRO A 296 -27.21 9.42 -23.79
CA PRO A 296 -27.01 9.05 -22.37
C PRO A 296 -26.36 10.15 -21.55
N PRO A 297 -26.48 10.17 -20.21
CA PRO A 297 -25.80 11.11 -19.34
C PRO A 297 -24.29 11.15 -19.59
N GLU A 298 -23.72 12.35 -19.65
CA GLU A 298 -22.28 12.56 -19.87
C GLU A 298 -21.60 12.96 -18.56
N LYS A 299 -20.41 12.39 -18.32
CA LYS A 299 -19.60 12.72 -17.15
C LYS A 299 -19.11 14.17 -17.26
N ASN A 300 -19.42 15.01 -16.26
CA ASN A 300 -19.03 16.42 -16.21
C ASN A 300 -18.08 16.77 -15.04
N GLY A 301 -17.78 15.82 -14.15
CA GLY A 301 -16.79 16.00 -13.08
C GLY A 301 -16.28 14.66 -12.54
N GLY A 302 -15.07 14.69 -11.95
CA GLY A 302 -14.41 13.55 -11.32
C GLY A 302 -14.73 13.41 -9.84
N PRO A 303 -14.20 12.36 -9.21
CA PRO A 303 -14.26 12.20 -7.76
C PRO A 303 -13.43 13.29 -7.08
N VAL A 304 -13.79 13.60 -5.83
CA VAL A 304 -12.98 14.50 -5.00
C VAL A 304 -11.62 13.90 -4.71
N SER A 305 -10.58 14.72 -4.63
CA SER A 305 -9.20 14.31 -4.41
C SER A 305 -8.63 14.75 -3.06
N ASP A 306 -9.28 15.72 -2.41
CA ASP A 306 -8.84 16.35 -1.18
C ASP A 306 -10.01 16.63 -0.23
N LEU A 307 -9.69 17.05 1.00
CA LEU A 307 -10.71 17.32 2.01
C LEU A 307 -11.52 18.60 1.74
N ALA A 308 -10.98 19.58 1.02
CA ALA A 308 -11.75 20.75 0.60
C ALA A 308 -12.90 20.34 -0.32
N GLY A 309 -12.64 19.43 -1.26
CA GLY A 309 -13.66 18.82 -2.10
C GLY A 309 -14.72 18.06 -1.31
N VAL A 310 -14.30 17.25 -0.32
CA VAL A 310 -15.24 16.53 0.58
C VAL A 310 -16.14 17.51 1.32
N VAL A 311 -15.56 18.52 1.98
CA VAL A 311 -16.30 19.56 2.71
C VAL A 311 -17.27 20.32 1.79
N SER A 312 -16.83 20.67 0.59
CA SER A 312 -17.66 21.33 -0.41
C SER A 312 -18.86 20.49 -0.84
N ARG A 313 -18.65 19.18 -1.08
CA ARG A 313 -19.73 18.25 -1.44
C ARG A 313 -20.73 18.05 -0.31
N ILE A 314 -20.27 17.92 0.94
CA ILE A 314 -21.13 17.79 2.11
C ILE A 314 -21.99 19.07 2.27
N ASN A 315 -21.34 20.25 2.28
CA ASN A 315 -22.04 21.53 2.46
C ASN A 315 -23.01 21.82 1.31
N GLY A 316 -22.62 21.49 0.07
CA GLY A 316 -23.50 21.61 -1.10
C GLY A 316 -24.73 20.72 -1.00
N ALA A 317 -24.60 19.47 -0.57
CA ALA A 317 -25.71 18.53 -0.38
C ALA A 317 -26.67 19.02 0.72
N LEU A 318 -26.13 19.47 1.86
CA LEU A 318 -26.93 20.03 2.96
C LEU A 318 -27.68 21.30 2.54
N THR A 319 -27.02 22.21 1.84
CA THR A 319 -27.62 23.44 1.33
C THR A 319 -28.73 23.14 0.31
N ALA A 320 -28.50 22.23 -0.62
CA ALA A 320 -29.50 21.80 -1.59
C ALA A 320 -30.74 21.16 -0.94
N ALA A 321 -30.56 20.51 0.22
CA ALA A 321 -31.64 19.98 1.03
C ALA A 321 -32.31 21.02 1.97
N GLY A 322 -31.89 22.31 1.91
CA GLY A 322 -32.44 23.40 2.71
C GLY A 322 -31.84 23.58 4.11
N TYR A 323 -30.73 22.91 4.43
CA TYR A 323 -30.08 22.95 5.76
C TYR A 323 -28.90 23.94 5.78
N THR A 324 -29.15 25.25 5.68
CA THR A 324 -28.12 26.31 5.62
C THR A 324 -27.38 26.55 6.94
N GLY A 325 -27.92 26.09 8.07
CA GLY A 325 -27.30 26.23 9.41
C GLY A 325 -26.41 25.04 9.81
N ILE A 326 -26.26 24.02 8.94
CA ILE A 326 -25.41 22.86 9.20
C ILE A 326 -24.19 22.98 8.30
N THR A 327 -22.98 22.88 8.87
CA THR A 327 -21.73 23.01 8.14
C THR A 327 -20.76 21.89 8.49
N ALA A 328 -20.13 21.33 7.46
CA ALA A 328 -18.96 20.49 7.61
C ALA A 328 -17.69 21.34 7.51
N SER A 329 -16.65 21.01 8.25
CA SER A 329 -15.34 21.66 8.21
C SER A 329 -14.23 20.69 8.65
N VAL A 330 -12.97 21.10 8.36
CA VAL A 330 -11.78 20.40 8.84
C VAL A 330 -11.37 21.01 10.18
N ASP A 331 -11.23 20.19 11.21
CA ASP A 331 -10.63 20.51 12.50
C ASP A 331 -9.16 20.08 12.47
N GLY A 332 -8.28 21.01 12.06
CA GLY A 332 -6.85 20.75 11.90
C GLY A 332 -6.10 20.59 13.21
N GLU A 333 -6.62 21.07 14.33
CA GLU A 333 -5.99 20.89 15.65
C GLU A 333 -6.12 19.43 16.13
N ASN A 334 -7.27 18.82 15.86
CA ASN A 334 -7.55 17.43 16.25
C ASN A 334 -7.39 16.44 15.06
N ASN A 335 -6.95 16.92 13.90
CA ASN A 335 -6.75 16.10 12.69
C ASN A 335 -7.99 15.27 12.29
N ARG A 336 -9.16 15.90 12.28
CA ARG A 336 -10.47 15.26 12.02
C ARG A 336 -11.42 16.15 11.20
N LEU A 337 -12.47 15.55 10.68
CA LEU A 337 -13.62 16.27 10.14
C LEU A 337 -14.66 16.50 11.24
N GLN A 338 -15.47 17.55 11.09
CA GLN A 338 -16.61 17.81 11.96
C GLN A 338 -17.81 18.32 11.16
N ILE A 339 -19.02 18.04 11.65
CA ILE A 339 -20.29 18.51 11.12
C ILE A 339 -21.09 19.14 12.27
N ILE A 340 -21.42 20.42 12.16
CA ILE A 340 -21.98 21.20 13.26
C ILE A 340 -23.28 21.87 12.79
N ASP A 341 -24.37 21.72 13.54
CA ASP A 341 -25.54 22.56 13.45
C ASP A 341 -25.37 23.81 14.34
N SER A 342 -25.16 24.97 13.72
CA SER A 342 -24.97 26.24 14.44
C SER A 342 -26.18 26.66 15.25
N THR A 343 -27.35 26.13 14.96
CA THR A 343 -28.58 26.42 15.72
C THR A 343 -28.74 25.52 16.94
N ASN A 344 -27.95 24.48 17.05
CA ASN A 344 -28.01 23.46 18.10
C ASN A 344 -29.43 22.88 18.33
N SER A 345 -30.25 22.85 17.27
CA SER A 345 -31.66 22.47 17.34
C SER A 345 -32.00 21.16 16.62
N ARG A 346 -31.02 20.60 15.88
CA ARG A 346 -31.23 19.41 15.06
C ARG A 346 -30.34 18.26 15.55
N THR A 347 -30.87 17.05 15.45
CA THR A 347 -30.08 15.82 15.68
C THR A 347 -29.51 15.36 14.35
N LEU A 348 -28.17 15.32 14.27
CA LEU A 348 -27.40 14.85 13.15
C LEU A 348 -26.92 13.41 13.42
N SER A 349 -26.86 12.60 12.39
CA SER A 349 -26.11 11.33 12.40
C SER A 349 -25.59 11.04 11.01
N VAL A 350 -24.55 10.21 10.91
CA VAL A 350 -23.99 9.76 9.64
C VAL A 350 -24.38 8.30 9.41
N ILE A 351 -24.79 8.01 8.20
CA ILE A 351 -25.18 6.65 7.77
C ILE A 351 -24.20 6.24 6.69
N GLU A 352 -23.47 5.16 6.94
CA GLU A 352 -22.51 4.62 5.97
C GLU A 352 -23.25 4.17 4.70
N GLY A 353 -22.56 4.25 3.57
CA GLY A 353 -23.04 3.76 2.29
C GLY A 353 -22.72 2.27 2.08
N SER A 354 -22.55 1.90 0.82
CA SER A 354 -22.13 0.53 0.46
C SER A 354 -20.65 0.24 0.73
N ASP A 355 -19.85 1.28 0.92
CA ASP A 355 -18.42 1.22 1.20
C ASP A 355 -18.11 1.86 2.56
N SER A 356 -16.85 1.88 2.96
CA SER A 356 -16.37 2.47 4.21
C SER A 356 -16.11 3.98 4.13
N THR A 357 -16.75 4.70 3.22
CA THR A 357 -16.42 6.11 2.92
C THR A 357 -16.51 7.03 4.14
N ALA A 358 -17.61 6.95 4.90
CA ALA A 358 -17.77 7.78 6.10
C ALA A 358 -16.79 7.38 7.19
N ALA A 359 -16.59 6.08 7.41
CA ALA A 359 -15.63 5.55 8.38
C ALA A 359 -14.18 5.94 8.02
N ASP A 360 -13.81 5.85 6.74
CA ASP A 360 -12.48 6.26 6.25
C ASP A 360 -12.25 7.77 6.42
N LEU A 361 -13.30 8.58 6.31
CA LEU A 361 -13.27 10.02 6.63
C LEU A 361 -13.28 10.29 8.13
N GLY A 362 -13.31 9.25 8.96
CA GLY A 362 -13.40 9.36 10.41
C GLY A 362 -14.77 9.84 10.91
N LEU A 363 -15.79 9.95 10.05
CA LEU A 363 -17.11 10.44 10.47
C LEU A 363 -17.81 9.41 11.37
N PRO A 364 -18.42 9.83 12.50
CA PRO A 364 -19.02 8.91 13.45
C PRO A 364 -20.35 8.34 12.91
N THR A 365 -20.41 7.03 12.71
CA THR A 365 -21.62 6.34 12.22
C THR A 365 -22.50 5.78 13.34
N THR A 366 -22.01 5.82 14.60
CA THR A 366 -22.69 5.26 15.78
C THR A 366 -23.16 6.32 16.77
N ILE A 367 -22.82 7.59 16.54
CA ILE A 367 -23.13 8.73 17.43
C ILE A 367 -24.11 9.65 16.72
N SER A 368 -25.02 10.27 17.48
CA SER A 368 -25.92 11.31 17.01
C SER A 368 -25.91 12.52 17.96
N GLY A 369 -26.11 13.71 17.40
CA GLY A 369 -26.11 14.98 18.15
C GLY A 369 -26.16 16.19 17.23
N SER A 370 -26.19 17.39 17.77
CA SER A 370 -26.11 18.64 17.00
C SER A 370 -24.69 18.96 16.51
N MET A 371 -23.68 18.34 17.11
CA MET A 371 -22.28 18.40 16.73
C MET A 371 -21.73 17.00 16.57
N LEU A 372 -21.24 16.67 15.39
CA LEU A 372 -20.58 15.42 15.11
C LEU A 372 -19.09 15.67 14.92
N PHE A 373 -18.29 15.20 15.83
CA PHE A 373 -16.83 15.23 15.75
C PHE A 373 -16.35 13.88 15.25
N GLY A 374 -15.62 13.92 14.16
CA GLY A 374 -14.99 12.72 13.59
C GLY A 374 -13.84 12.21 14.44
N GLY A 375 -13.43 10.98 14.16
CA GLY A 375 -12.17 10.43 14.65
C GLY A 375 -10.99 11.01 13.90
N ARG A 376 -9.80 10.94 14.51
CA ARG A 376 -8.53 11.33 13.90
C ARG A 376 -8.23 10.48 12.66
N VAL A 377 -7.81 11.12 11.55
CA VAL A 377 -7.48 10.46 10.29
C VAL A 377 -6.04 10.72 9.81
N LEU A 378 -5.28 11.53 10.55
CA LEU A 378 -3.88 11.86 10.27
C LEU A 378 -3.04 11.61 11.52
N ALA A 379 -2.05 10.69 11.43
CA ALA A 379 -1.24 10.27 12.59
C ALA A 379 -0.27 11.37 13.07
N GLY A 380 0.42 12.01 12.15
CA GLY A 380 1.54 12.91 12.43
C GLY A 380 2.74 12.57 11.54
N MET A 381 3.86 13.23 11.79
CA MET A 381 5.12 12.97 11.09
C MET A 381 5.83 11.77 11.71
N GLN A 382 6.41 10.88 10.90
CA GLN A 382 7.17 9.69 11.31
C GLN A 382 6.44 8.77 12.32
N THR A 383 5.14 8.57 12.11
CA THR A 383 4.32 7.69 12.95
C THR A 383 3.13 7.18 12.15
N THR A 384 2.41 6.21 12.71
CA THR A 384 1.17 5.64 12.17
C THR A 384 0.09 5.65 13.24
N MET A 385 -1.17 5.51 12.81
CA MET A 385 -2.31 5.38 13.73
C MET A 385 -2.28 4.03 14.44
N VAL A 386 -2.60 3.99 15.72
CA VAL A 386 -2.73 2.74 16.51
C VAL A 386 -3.81 1.82 15.90
N LYS A 387 -4.94 2.39 15.44
CA LYS A 387 -6.01 1.63 14.75
C LYS A 387 -5.56 0.91 13.48
N GLY A 388 -4.44 1.30 12.88
CA GLY A 388 -3.82 0.67 11.70
C GLY A 388 -3.01 -0.58 12.01
N LEU A 389 -2.86 -0.97 13.27
CA LEU A 389 -2.17 -2.19 13.70
C LEU A 389 -3.15 -3.35 13.74
N THR A 390 -2.72 -4.55 13.33
CA THR A 390 -3.60 -5.73 13.23
C THR A 390 -4.32 -6.05 14.53
N GLY A 391 -3.67 -5.89 15.68
CA GLY A 391 -4.28 -6.13 17.00
C GLY A 391 -5.39 -5.15 17.36
N PHE A 392 -5.53 -4.03 16.65
CA PHE A 392 -6.48 -2.95 16.95
C PHE A 392 -7.47 -2.67 15.81
N SER A 393 -7.55 -3.53 14.84
CA SER A 393 -8.46 -3.38 13.68
C SER A 393 -9.96 -3.51 14.01
N SER A 394 -10.29 -3.94 15.24
CA SER A 394 -11.66 -3.97 15.76
C SER A 394 -11.76 -3.01 16.96
N ALA A 395 -12.82 -2.21 16.99
CA ALA A 395 -13.05 -1.02 17.83
C ALA A 395 -13.07 -1.20 19.37
N SER A 396 -12.48 -2.22 19.96
CA SER A 396 -12.68 -2.55 21.37
C SER A 396 -11.39 -2.70 22.20
N HIS A 397 -10.30 -2.06 21.83
CA HIS A 397 -9.03 -2.22 22.53
C HIS A 397 -8.51 -0.93 23.19
N ASP A 398 -9.33 0.12 23.35
CA ASP A 398 -9.02 1.23 24.24
C ASP A 398 -8.90 0.68 25.65
N GLY A 399 -7.72 0.65 26.20
CA GLY A 399 -7.46 0.03 27.48
C GLY A 399 -6.23 0.60 28.17
N MET A 400 -5.96 0.09 29.36
CA MET A 400 -4.78 0.46 30.12
C MET A 400 -3.72 -0.63 30.00
N LEU A 401 -2.47 -0.22 29.87
CA LEU A 401 -1.30 -1.04 30.14
C LEU A 401 -0.94 -0.86 31.60
N ASN A 402 -1.00 -1.93 32.39
CA ASN A 402 -0.64 -1.93 33.79
C ASN A 402 0.77 -2.49 33.94
N PHE A 403 1.66 -1.68 34.50
CA PHE A 403 3.06 -2.01 34.72
C PHE A 403 3.33 -2.29 36.19
N LYS A 404 4.11 -3.33 36.46
CA LYS A 404 4.86 -3.50 37.71
C LYS A 404 6.32 -3.67 37.33
N LEU A 405 7.14 -2.71 37.77
CA LEU A 405 8.55 -2.65 37.44
C LEU A 405 9.37 -3.54 38.35
N ARG A 406 10.63 -3.73 38.00
CA ARG A 406 11.57 -4.60 38.75
C ARG A 406 11.91 -4.09 40.15
N ASN A 407 11.67 -2.83 40.45
CA ASN A 407 11.76 -2.21 41.79
C ASN A 407 10.42 -2.22 42.53
N ASP A 408 9.43 -2.97 42.10
CA ASP A 408 8.04 -3.03 42.60
C ASP A 408 7.19 -1.75 42.39
N ALA A 409 7.70 -0.72 41.73
CA ALA A 409 6.87 0.44 41.36
C ALA A 409 5.78 0.04 40.37
N GLU A 410 4.58 0.59 40.54
CA GLU A 410 3.40 0.30 39.69
C GLU A 410 2.86 1.61 39.10
N PHE A 411 2.47 1.55 37.85
CA PHE A 411 1.74 2.63 37.15
C PHE A 411 0.88 2.03 36.01
N SER A 412 0.01 2.86 35.47
CA SER A 412 -0.80 2.50 34.30
C SER A 412 -0.73 3.59 33.23
N ALA A 413 -0.67 3.20 31.98
CA ALA A 413 -0.69 4.09 30.81
C ALA A 413 -1.89 3.77 29.92
N ALA A 414 -2.58 4.81 29.43
CA ALA A 414 -3.68 4.63 28.51
C ALA A 414 -3.20 4.27 27.10
N VAL A 415 -3.92 3.39 26.44
CA VAL A 415 -3.78 3.12 25.00
C VAL A 415 -5.00 3.70 24.30
N ASP A 416 -4.78 4.81 23.59
CA ASP A 416 -5.79 5.46 22.76
C ASP A 416 -5.69 4.95 21.32
N THR A 417 -6.67 4.17 20.87
CA THR A 417 -6.71 3.63 19.50
C THR A 417 -6.96 4.71 18.45
N THR A 418 -7.44 5.89 18.87
CA THR A 418 -7.60 7.05 17.97
C THR A 418 -6.30 7.86 17.83
N GLY A 419 -5.33 7.61 18.69
CA GLY A 419 -4.01 8.24 18.69
C GLY A 419 -3.03 7.61 17.71
N SER A 420 -1.82 8.17 17.65
CA SER A 420 -0.70 7.59 16.93
C SER A 420 0.16 6.68 17.81
N VAL A 421 0.99 5.84 17.18
CA VAL A 421 1.99 5.03 17.90
C VAL A 421 2.95 5.94 18.69
N GLN A 422 3.34 7.09 18.14
CA GLN A 422 4.21 8.06 18.84
C GLN A 422 3.53 8.62 20.09
N ASP A 423 2.24 8.98 20.01
CA ASP A 423 1.47 9.46 21.16
C ASP A 423 1.39 8.39 22.24
N MET A 424 1.13 7.13 21.86
CA MET A 424 1.09 6.00 22.80
C MET A 424 2.44 5.76 23.49
N LEU A 425 3.55 5.79 22.75
CA LEU A 425 4.89 5.65 23.36
C LEU A 425 5.20 6.80 24.32
N ALA A 426 4.83 8.04 23.95
CA ALA A 426 5.02 9.21 24.80
C ALA A 426 4.17 9.12 26.07
N GLU A 427 2.92 8.64 25.98
CA GLU A 427 2.03 8.43 27.14
C GLU A 427 2.61 7.41 28.12
N ILE A 428 3.15 6.29 27.62
CA ILE A 428 3.80 5.28 28.47
C ILE A 428 4.99 5.89 29.22
N GLU A 429 5.83 6.66 28.53
CA GLU A 429 6.98 7.32 29.16
C GLU A 429 6.54 8.36 30.18
N GLU A 430 5.52 9.17 29.88
CA GLU A 430 5.00 10.22 30.77
C GLU A 430 4.37 9.61 32.00
N ALA A 431 3.51 8.60 31.85
CA ALA A 431 2.87 7.87 32.95
C ALA A 431 3.91 7.18 33.89
N SER A 432 5.07 6.83 33.35
CA SER A 432 6.14 6.18 34.13
C SER A 432 6.96 7.12 35.01
N LYS A 433 6.76 8.45 34.92
CA LYS A 433 7.62 9.41 35.61
C LYS A 433 7.40 9.40 37.12
N VAL A 434 8.49 9.37 37.86
CA VAL A 434 8.54 9.59 39.33
C VAL A 434 9.50 10.73 39.60
N GLY A 435 9.02 11.81 40.20
CA GLY A 435 9.84 12.99 40.45
C GLY A 435 10.41 13.64 39.18
N GLY A 436 9.72 13.50 38.04
CA GLY A 436 10.17 14.01 36.74
C GLY A 436 11.11 13.06 35.97
N VAL A 437 11.53 11.93 36.57
CA VAL A 437 12.45 10.97 35.97
C VAL A 437 11.65 9.80 35.38
N LYS A 438 11.84 9.52 34.10
CA LYS A 438 11.23 8.37 33.42
C LYS A 438 11.73 7.06 34.02
N GLN A 439 10.80 6.17 34.33
CA GLN A 439 11.09 4.82 34.81
C GLN A 439 11.03 3.76 33.70
N VAL A 440 10.33 4.05 32.60
CA VAL A 440 10.24 3.22 31.41
C VAL A 440 10.67 4.03 30.20
N ARG A 441 11.44 3.41 29.31
CA ARG A 441 11.70 3.89 27.97
C ARG A 441 10.84 3.08 27.00
N ALA A 442 10.07 3.77 26.16
CA ALA A 442 9.22 3.19 25.14
C ALA A 442 9.66 3.69 23.75
N GLU A 443 10.09 2.79 22.89
CA GLU A 443 10.66 3.14 21.59
C GLU A 443 10.26 2.13 20.53
N LEU A 444 10.43 2.47 19.25
CA LEU A 444 10.31 1.51 18.16
C LEU A 444 11.49 0.53 18.21
N ASP A 445 11.27 -0.70 17.75
CA ASP A 445 12.35 -1.65 17.55
C ASP A 445 13.30 -1.20 16.41
N SER A 446 14.46 -1.82 16.30
CA SER A 446 15.46 -1.47 15.26
C SER A 446 14.97 -1.70 13.83
N LYS A 447 13.92 -2.51 13.63
CA LYS A 447 13.28 -2.77 12.35
C LYS A 447 12.20 -1.75 12.02
N GLY A 448 11.71 -1.01 13.04
CA GLY A 448 10.60 -0.06 12.95
C GLY A 448 9.24 -0.73 12.77
N THR A 449 9.10 -2.03 13.03
CA THR A 449 7.86 -2.80 12.87
C THR A 449 7.19 -3.17 14.18
N GLY A 450 7.89 -2.97 15.28
CA GLY A 450 7.43 -3.26 16.63
C GLY A 450 7.85 -2.18 17.62
N ILE A 451 7.48 -2.39 18.88
CA ILE A 451 7.87 -1.52 20.01
C ILE A 451 8.69 -2.30 21.02
N VAL A 452 9.53 -1.57 21.75
CA VAL A 452 10.36 -2.09 22.82
C VAL A 452 10.11 -1.26 24.06
N LEU A 453 9.73 -1.92 25.14
CA LEU A 453 9.53 -1.32 26.46
C LEU A 453 10.67 -1.76 27.37
N THR A 454 11.41 -0.79 27.92
CA THR A 454 12.57 -1.06 28.79
C THR A 454 12.35 -0.43 30.16
N ASP A 455 12.33 -1.24 31.19
CA ASP A 455 12.37 -0.82 32.59
C ASP A 455 13.76 -0.28 32.93
N LEU A 456 13.85 1.00 33.28
CA LEU A 456 15.08 1.72 33.62
C LEU A 456 15.41 1.62 35.09
N THR A 457 14.56 0.98 35.90
CA THR A 457 14.78 0.89 37.35
C THR A 457 15.80 -0.16 37.71
N ALA A 458 16.49 0.06 38.81
CA ALA A 458 17.35 -0.94 39.43
C ALA A 458 16.52 -1.80 40.38
N GLY A 459 16.39 -3.09 40.12
CA GLY A 459 15.66 -4.04 40.96
C GLY A 459 15.88 -5.48 40.50
N SER A 460 15.69 -6.43 41.40
CA SER A 460 15.77 -7.87 41.14
C SER A 460 14.40 -8.50 40.91
N GLY A 461 13.33 -7.71 40.93
CA GLY A 461 11.97 -8.17 40.65
C GLY A 461 11.74 -8.49 39.19
N LYS A 462 10.53 -8.91 38.88
CA LYS A 462 10.11 -9.23 37.49
C LYS A 462 9.36 -8.06 36.86
N LEU A 463 9.66 -7.76 35.60
CA LEU A 463 8.85 -6.83 34.84
C LEU A 463 7.51 -7.50 34.50
N ARG A 464 6.40 -6.87 34.90
CA ARG A 464 5.06 -7.34 34.58
C ARG A 464 4.32 -6.25 33.80
N ILE A 465 3.78 -6.64 32.66
CA ILE A 465 2.94 -5.80 31.78
C ILE A 465 1.68 -6.60 31.48
N THR A 466 0.51 -6.05 31.85
CA THR A 466 -0.79 -6.69 31.64
C THR A 466 -1.78 -5.66 31.10
N GLY A 467 -2.78 -6.09 30.36
CA GLY A 467 -3.91 -5.27 29.94
C GLY A 467 -5.07 -5.28 30.93
N THR A 468 -6.09 -4.49 30.63
CA THR A 468 -7.35 -4.51 31.37
C THR A 468 -8.20 -5.70 30.92
N THR A 469 -8.88 -6.37 31.85
CA THR A 469 -9.76 -7.50 31.54
C THR A 469 -10.87 -7.07 30.58
N GLY A 470 -11.02 -7.77 29.46
CA GLY A 470 -12.02 -7.50 28.41
C GLY A 470 -11.53 -6.56 27.28
N GLN A 471 -10.42 -5.84 27.49
CA GLN A 471 -9.77 -4.98 26.50
C GLN A 471 -8.25 -5.08 26.66
N ASP A 472 -7.71 -6.25 26.29
CA ASP A 472 -6.30 -6.56 26.58
C ASP A 472 -5.35 -5.91 25.56
N ALA A 473 -5.13 -4.60 25.72
CA ALA A 473 -4.17 -3.84 24.93
C ALA A 473 -2.75 -4.41 25.01
N ALA A 474 -2.36 -5.02 26.14
CA ALA A 474 -1.02 -5.61 26.28
C ALA A 474 -0.85 -6.83 25.37
N THR A 475 -1.88 -7.65 25.25
CA THR A 475 -1.88 -8.79 24.32
C THR A 475 -1.98 -8.31 22.87
N ALA A 476 -2.82 -7.32 22.56
CA ALA A 476 -2.95 -6.75 21.22
C ALA A 476 -1.63 -6.14 20.73
N LEU A 477 -0.86 -5.49 21.63
CA LEU A 477 0.48 -4.96 21.35
C LEU A 477 1.59 -6.02 21.44
N GLY A 478 1.31 -7.27 21.79
CA GLY A 478 2.34 -8.30 21.96
C GLY A 478 3.32 -8.03 23.12
N VAL A 479 3.00 -7.09 24.03
CA VAL A 479 3.85 -6.74 25.16
C VAL A 479 3.44 -7.38 26.49
N SER A 480 2.38 -8.18 26.49
CA SER A 480 1.95 -8.91 27.68
C SER A 480 3.07 -9.84 28.18
N THR A 481 3.34 -9.80 29.48
CA THR A 481 4.23 -10.73 30.16
C THR A 481 3.46 -11.74 31.02
N GLY A 482 2.12 -11.64 30.99
CA GLY A 482 1.24 -12.38 31.91
C GLY A 482 1.38 -11.93 33.37
N THR A 483 0.60 -12.55 34.25
CA THR A 483 0.61 -12.23 35.69
C THR A 483 1.87 -12.69 36.40
N ALA A 484 2.59 -13.67 35.87
CA ALA A 484 3.86 -14.15 36.43
C ALA A 484 5.03 -13.17 36.20
N GLY A 485 4.91 -12.28 35.20
CA GLY A 485 5.99 -11.41 34.77
C GLY A 485 7.14 -12.15 34.10
N GLN A 486 8.14 -11.42 33.65
CA GLN A 486 9.36 -11.95 33.02
C GLN A 486 10.62 -11.48 33.73
N ASP A 487 11.66 -12.29 33.65
CA ASP A 487 13.02 -11.89 34.05
C ASP A 487 13.59 -10.96 32.96
N GLY A 488 14.35 -9.94 33.36
CA GLY A 488 14.91 -8.97 32.45
C GLY A 488 14.10 -7.66 32.37
N ALA A 489 14.79 -6.61 31.95
CA ALA A 489 14.25 -5.25 31.95
C ALA A 489 13.49 -4.88 30.67
N THR A 490 13.61 -5.68 29.61
CA THR A 490 13.12 -5.31 28.27
C THR A 490 12.07 -6.29 27.76
N LYS A 491 10.98 -5.74 27.25
CA LYS A 491 9.93 -6.48 26.53
C LYS A 491 9.73 -5.90 25.15
N ALA A 492 9.93 -6.73 24.13
CA ALA A 492 9.60 -6.40 22.74
C ALA A 492 8.23 -6.96 22.35
N SER A 493 7.51 -6.23 21.52
CA SER A 493 6.21 -6.65 20.97
C SER A 493 6.33 -7.71 19.87
N GLY A 494 7.47 -7.78 19.18
CA GLY A 494 7.54 -8.36 17.86
C GLY A 494 6.93 -7.44 16.80
N ASN A 495 6.67 -7.97 15.60
CA ASN A 495 6.05 -7.23 14.52
C ASN A 495 4.55 -6.98 14.80
N LEU A 496 4.15 -5.73 14.84
CA LEU A 496 2.77 -5.31 15.10
C LEU A 496 1.87 -5.38 13.85
N GLN A 497 2.42 -5.82 12.73
CA GLN A 497 1.67 -6.05 11.48
C GLN A 497 0.84 -4.83 11.08
N ARG A 498 1.51 -3.75 10.70
CA ARG A 498 0.83 -2.56 10.20
C ARG A 498 0.02 -2.91 8.94
N GLN A 499 -1.26 -2.61 8.97
CA GLN A 499 -2.15 -2.75 7.83
C GLN A 499 -1.93 -1.55 6.89
N TYR A 500 -1.22 -1.76 5.78
CA TYR A 500 -0.95 -0.71 4.79
C TYR A 500 -1.74 -0.89 3.49
N MET A 501 -2.62 -1.88 3.44
CA MET A 501 -3.63 -2.07 2.40
C MET A 501 -5.01 -2.23 3.01
N SER A 502 -5.97 -1.53 2.45
CA SER A 502 -7.39 -1.60 2.82
C SER A 502 -8.25 -1.63 1.56
N ARG A 503 -9.56 -1.72 1.72
CA ARG A 503 -10.48 -1.58 0.59
C ARG A 503 -10.34 -0.23 -0.12
N SER A 504 -9.94 0.82 0.62
CA SER A 504 -9.75 2.19 0.12
C SER A 504 -8.46 2.36 -0.68
N THR A 505 -7.50 1.44 -0.58
CA THR A 505 -6.20 1.54 -1.25
C THR A 505 -6.39 1.63 -2.76
N ALA A 506 -5.89 2.71 -3.36
CA ALA A 506 -6.00 2.93 -4.80
C ALA A 506 -5.17 1.90 -5.58
N LEU A 507 -5.73 1.32 -6.64
CA LEU A 507 -4.98 0.38 -7.50
C LEU A 507 -3.75 1.02 -8.16
N THR A 508 -3.78 2.35 -8.35
CA THR A 508 -2.64 3.12 -8.88
C THR A 508 -1.49 3.27 -7.90
N SER A 509 -1.72 3.15 -6.58
CA SER A 509 -0.67 3.21 -5.56
C SER A 509 0.07 1.88 -5.37
N LEU A 510 -0.51 0.78 -5.84
CA LEU A 510 0.12 -0.54 -5.75
C LEU A 510 1.40 -0.62 -6.59
N ASN A 511 2.22 -1.64 -6.31
CA ASN A 511 3.51 -1.83 -6.99
C ASN A 511 4.36 -0.55 -6.97
N ASN A 512 4.30 0.17 -5.84
CA ASN A 512 5.08 1.39 -5.60
C ASN A 512 4.72 2.53 -6.57
N GLY A 513 3.43 2.76 -6.74
CA GLY A 513 2.92 3.81 -7.60
C GLY A 513 2.89 3.46 -9.09
N LYS A 514 3.36 2.27 -9.49
CA LYS A 514 3.23 1.79 -10.88
C LYS A 514 1.81 1.33 -11.21
N GLY A 515 1.03 1.04 -10.17
CA GLY A 515 -0.32 0.50 -10.28
C GLY A 515 -0.36 -0.94 -10.79
N VAL A 516 -1.56 -1.41 -11.02
CA VAL A 516 -1.81 -2.75 -11.61
C VAL A 516 -2.31 -2.68 -13.05
N GLY A 517 -2.61 -1.47 -13.54
CA GLY A 517 -3.15 -1.25 -14.89
C GLY A 517 -4.61 -1.74 -15.04
N THR A 518 -5.08 -1.76 -16.28
CA THR A 518 -6.36 -2.36 -16.67
C THR A 518 -6.11 -3.68 -17.40
N GLY A 519 -7.07 -4.61 -17.35
CA GLY A 519 -6.92 -5.92 -18.00
C GLY A 519 -7.80 -6.99 -17.39
N GLU A 520 -7.46 -8.25 -17.65
CA GLU A 520 -8.25 -9.39 -17.23
C GLU A 520 -7.36 -10.48 -16.63
N PHE A 521 -7.92 -11.24 -15.70
CA PHE A 521 -7.38 -12.50 -15.21
C PHE A 521 -8.51 -13.50 -14.97
N ARG A 522 -8.19 -14.77 -14.92
CA ARG A 522 -9.15 -15.86 -14.74
C ARG A 522 -9.05 -16.43 -13.33
N ILE A 523 -10.20 -16.63 -12.68
CA ILE A 523 -10.29 -17.41 -11.45
C ILE A 523 -11.04 -18.69 -11.75
N THR A 524 -10.51 -19.82 -11.30
CA THR A 524 -11.19 -21.13 -11.27
C THR A 524 -11.39 -21.50 -9.80
N ASP A 525 -12.62 -21.80 -9.41
CA ASP A 525 -12.99 -22.12 -8.02
C ASP A 525 -12.81 -23.61 -7.70
N ALA A 526 -13.12 -23.99 -6.44
CA ALA A 526 -12.98 -25.36 -5.94
C ALA A 526 -13.95 -26.37 -6.59
N THR A 527 -14.94 -25.92 -7.34
CA THR A 527 -15.86 -26.78 -8.11
C THR A 527 -15.41 -26.97 -9.55
N GLY A 528 -14.39 -26.23 -10.00
CA GLY A 528 -13.92 -26.19 -11.38
C GLY A 528 -14.63 -25.14 -12.24
N ALA A 529 -15.58 -24.39 -11.69
CA ALA A 529 -16.20 -23.26 -12.39
C ALA A 529 -15.18 -22.12 -12.53
N SER A 530 -15.16 -21.49 -13.68
CA SER A 530 -14.20 -20.41 -13.96
C SER A 530 -14.86 -19.16 -14.52
N SER A 531 -14.33 -17.99 -14.18
CA SER A 531 -14.79 -16.70 -14.67
C SER A 531 -13.62 -15.74 -14.90
N LEU A 532 -13.82 -14.80 -15.84
CA LEU A 532 -12.91 -13.70 -16.07
C LEU A 532 -13.24 -12.53 -15.13
N VAL A 533 -12.23 -12.05 -14.46
CA VAL A 533 -12.27 -10.81 -13.68
C VAL A 533 -11.68 -9.72 -14.54
N ARG A 534 -12.50 -8.72 -14.87
CA ARG A 534 -12.07 -7.56 -15.66
C ARG A 534 -11.89 -6.36 -14.76
N VAL A 535 -10.73 -5.74 -14.83
CA VAL A 535 -10.41 -4.47 -14.18
C VAL A 535 -10.40 -3.37 -15.24
N SER A 536 -11.28 -2.40 -15.08
CA SER A 536 -11.49 -1.28 -16.00
C SER A 536 -11.18 0.05 -15.28
N ASP A 537 -11.28 1.16 -15.98
CA ASP A 537 -11.07 2.50 -15.43
C ASP A 537 -12.04 2.88 -14.29
N THR A 538 -13.16 2.13 -14.15
CA THR A 538 -14.09 2.31 -13.03
C THR A 538 -13.69 1.50 -11.79
N THR A 539 -12.76 0.56 -11.90
CA THR A 539 -12.19 -0.21 -10.78
C THR A 539 -10.98 0.55 -10.27
N ARG A 540 -11.15 1.37 -9.26
CA ARG A 540 -10.14 2.34 -8.79
C ARG A 540 -9.42 1.91 -7.54
N THR A 541 -10.08 1.10 -6.69
CA THR A 541 -9.57 0.68 -5.39
C THR A 541 -9.52 -0.84 -5.27
N LEU A 542 -8.82 -1.35 -4.26
CA LEU A 542 -8.86 -2.77 -3.89
C LEU A 542 -10.29 -3.21 -3.52
N GLY A 543 -11.09 -2.32 -2.93
CA GLY A 543 -12.50 -2.56 -2.64
C GLY A 543 -13.31 -2.84 -3.91
N ASP A 544 -13.17 -2.00 -4.93
CA ASP A 544 -13.84 -2.23 -6.22
C ASP A 544 -13.42 -3.57 -6.85
N LEU A 545 -12.11 -3.89 -6.80
CA LEU A 545 -11.60 -5.16 -7.31
C LEU A 545 -12.19 -6.36 -6.56
N ILE A 546 -12.23 -6.30 -5.23
CA ILE A 546 -12.82 -7.34 -4.37
C ILE A 546 -14.30 -7.53 -4.72
N ASP A 547 -15.04 -6.44 -4.92
CA ASP A 547 -16.46 -6.50 -5.30
C ASP A 547 -16.65 -7.09 -6.70
N VAL A 548 -15.78 -6.73 -7.66
CA VAL A 548 -15.78 -7.36 -9.00
C VAL A 548 -15.53 -8.85 -8.88
N ILE A 549 -14.57 -9.33 -8.10
CA ILE A 549 -14.30 -10.76 -7.90
C ILE A 549 -15.53 -11.44 -7.28
N ASN A 550 -16.06 -10.89 -6.18
CA ASN A 550 -17.16 -11.46 -5.42
C ASN A 550 -18.49 -11.49 -6.21
N SER A 551 -18.63 -10.63 -7.23
CA SER A 551 -19.82 -10.57 -8.10
C SER A 551 -19.82 -11.61 -9.24
N ARG A 552 -18.73 -12.38 -9.45
CA ARG A 552 -18.61 -13.30 -10.59
C ARG A 552 -19.41 -14.60 -10.47
N GLY A 553 -20.11 -14.82 -9.37
CA GLY A 553 -20.90 -16.02 -9.15
C GLY A 553 -20.08 -17.29 -8.89
N LEU A 554 -18.78 -17.16 -8.69
CA LEU A 554 -17.89 -18.26 -8.30
C LEU A 554 -18.05 -18.59 -6.80
N LYS A 555 -17.76 -19.81 -6.42
CA LYS A 555 -17.68 -20.21 -5.02
C LYS A 555 -16.37 -19.77 -4.36
N VAL A 556 -16.06 -18.48 -4.49
CA VAL A 556 -14.92 -17.84 -3.82
C VAL A 556 -15.34 -16.57 -3.11
N THR A 557 -14.59 -16.21 -2.08
CA THR A 557 -14.67 -14.90 -1.42
C THR A 557 -13.30 -14.25 -1.48
N ALA A 558 -13.24 -13.05 -2.05
CA ALA A 558 -12.08 -12.17 -1.98
C ALA A 558 -12.25 -11.17 -0.83
N SER A 559 -11.17 -10.90 -0.13
CA SER A 559 -11.10 -9.89 0.96
C SER A 559 -9.66 -9.39 1.11
N ILE A 560 -9.46 -8.27 1.83
CA ILE A 560 -8.13 -7.95 2.34
C ILE A 560 -7.72 -9.08 3.30
N ASN A 561 -6.47 -9.52 3.25
CA ASN A 561 -5.97 -10.57 4.12
C ASN A 561 -5.84 -10.08 5.58
N SER A 562 -5.64 -11.01 6.52
CA SER A 562 -5.56 -10.68 7.95
C SER A 562 -4.34 -9.82 8.33
N LYS A 563 -3.32 -9.75 7.48
CA LYS A 563 -2.13 -8.93 7.68
C LYS A 563 -2.31 -7.50 7.17
N GLY A 564 -3.36 -7.24 6.36
CA GLY A 564 -3.56 -5.94 5.74
C GLY A 564 -2.46 -5.55 4.75
N ASP A 565 -1.88 -6.54 4.06
CA ASP A 565 -0.79 -6.37 3.10
C ASP A 565 -1.07 -6.96 1.72
N GLY A 566 -2.28 -7.43 1.47
CA GLY A 566 -2.69 -8.01 0.19
C GLY A 566 -4.14 -8.46 0.15
N VAL A 567 -4.55 -8.99 -0.99
CA VAL A 567 -5.87 -9.58 -1.21
C VAL A 567 -5.78 -11.09 -1.07
N THR A 568 -6.69 -11.70 -0.34
CA THR A 568 -6.85 -13.15 -0.26
C THR A 568 -8.08 -13.59 -1.03
N ILE A 569 -7.99 -14.74 -1.72
CA ILE A 569 -9.11 -15.43 -2.37
C ILE A 569 -9.22 -16.81 -1.73
N ARG A 570 -10.35 -17.08 -1.10
CA ARG A 570 -10.63 -18.36 -0.44
C ARG A 570 -11.94 -18.95 -0.90
N GLU A 571 -12.12 -20.24 -0.69
CA GLU A 571 -13.37 -20.91 -0.97
C GLU A 571 -14.51 -20.34 -0.11
N LYS A 572 -15.67 -20.08 -0.74
CA LYS A 572 -16.88 -19.64 -0.10
C LYS A 572 -17.78 -20.86 0.21
N LEU A 573 -17.84 -21.22 1.47
CA LEU A 573 -18.69 -22.32 1.95
C LEU A 573 -19.86 -21.76 2.77
N ALA A 574 -21.08 -22.19 2.46
CA ALA A 574 -22.21 -21.98 3.34
C ALA A 574 -22.14 -22.97 4.52
N THR A 575 -22.85 -22.65 5.62
CA THR A 575 -22.89 -23.54 6.78
C THR A 575 -23.42 -24.92 6.41
N GLY A 576 -22.63 -25.96 6.63
CA GLY A 576 -22.97 -27.35 6.27
C GLY A 576 -22.65 -27.75 4.82
N GLU A 577 -22.09 -26.85 4.01
CA GLU A 577 -21.66 -27.17 2.66
C GLU A 577 -20.31 -27.90 2.67
N THR A 578 -20.17 -28.91 1.80
CA THR A 578 -18.91 -29.65 1.65
C THR A 578 -17.96 -28.87 0.78
N ALA A 579 -16.67 -28.83 1.17
CA ALA A 579 -15.61 -28.21 0.40
C ALA A 579 -15.47 -28.85 -0.99
N GLY A 580 -15.13 -28.05 -1.97
CA GLY A 580 -14.88 -28.51 -3.33
C GLY A 580 -13.63 -29.39 -3.40
N THR A 581 -13.52 -30.18 -4.47
CA THR A 581 -12.45 -31.17 -4.67
C THR A 581 -11.27 -30.63 -5.48
N GLN A 582 -11.39 -29.43 -6.05
CA GLN A 582 -10.35 -28.80 -6.85
C GLN A 582 -9.67 -27.65 -6.10
N LYS A 583 -8.43 -27.34 -6.47
CA LYS A 583 -7.69 -26.20 -5.95
C LYS A 583 -8.11 -24.93 -6.66
N ILE A 584 -8.33 -23.87 -5.91
CA ILE A 584 -8.51 -22.53 -6.51
C ILE A 584 -7.28 -22.20 -7.34
N LYS A 585 -7.50 -21.66 -8.53
CA LYS A 585 -6.45 -21.27 -9.47
C LYS A 585 -6.71 -19.86 -9.99
N VAL A 586 -5.65 -19.07 -10.08
CA VAL A 586 -5.66 -17.74 -10.69
C VAL A 586 -4.64 -17.71 -11.83
N GLU A 587 -5.07 -17.32 -13.02
CA GLU A 587 -4.27 -17.32 -14.25
C GLU A 587 -4.38 -15.96 -14.96
N GLU A 588 -3.32 -15.57 -15.65
CA GLU A 588 -3.38 -14.41 -16.54
C GLU A 588 -4.32 -14.66 -17.72
N ALA A 589 -4.97 -13.58 -18.18
CA ALA A 589 -5.86 -13.62 -19.34
C ALA A 589 -5.55 -12.43 -20.29
N GLY A 590 -4.38 -12.47 -20.91
CA GLY A 590 -3.93 -11.42 -21.85
C GLY A 590 -3.32 -10.18 -21.16
N SER A 591 -3.13 -10.22 -19.86
CA SER A 591 -2.50 -9.14 -19.09
C SER A 591 -1.62 -9.74 -17.98
N ALA A 592 -0.76 -8.95 -17.33
CA ALA A 592 0.03 -9.37 -16.18
C ALA A 592 -0.62 -8.95 -14.84
N MET A 593 -1.94 -8.90 -14.79
CA MET A 593 -2.69 -8.33 -13.67
C MET A 593 -2.67 -9.22 -12.44
N ALA A 594 -2.89 -10.53 -12.58
CA ALA A 594 -2.86 -11.47 -11.47
C ALA A 594 -1.48 -11.46 -10.79
N LYS A 595 -0.41 -11.37 -11.59
CA LYS A 595 0.97 -11.22 -11.09
C LYS A 595 1.16 -9.90 -10.37
N SER A 596 0.66 -8.79 -10.91
CA SER A 596 0.79 -7.45 -10.30
C SER A 596 0.03 -7.33 -8.98
N LEU A 597 -1.03 -8.13 -8.80
CA LEU A 597 -1.79 -8.27 -7.56
C LEU A 597 -1.23 -9.34 -6.61
N ASN A 598 -0.14 -10.00 -7.00
CA ASN A 598 0.45 -11.14 -6.30
C ASN A 598 -0.52 -12.34 -6.11
N LEU A 599 -1.54 -12.44 -6.95
CA LEU A 599 -2.58 -13.49 -6.90
C LEU A 599 -2.33 -14.65 -7.87
N LEU A 600 -1.36 -14.52 -8.80
CA LEU A 600 -1.07 -15.54 -9.81
C LEU A 600 -0.62 -16.85 -9.16
N GLY A 601 -1.33 -17.94 -9.38
CA GLY A 601 -0.96 -19.25 -8.88
C GLY A 601 -2.11 -20.21 -8.65
N THR A 602 -1.80 -21.29 -7.92
CA THR A 602 -2.76 -22.32 -7.53
C THR A 602 -2.64 -22.52 -6.02
N ALA A 603 -3.76 -22.68 -5.34
CA ALA A 603 -3.79 -22.95 -3.90
C ALA A 603 -2.96 -24.18 -3.54
N SER A 604 -2.35 -24.18 -2.36
CA SER A 604 -1.44 -25.24 -1.93
C SER A 604 -2.16 -26.59 -1.76
N ASP A 605 -3.40 -26.55 -1.26
CA ASP A 605 -4.23 -27.74 -1.04
C ASP A 605 -5.73 -27.38 -1.16
N VAL A 606 -6.60 -28.37 -1.01
CA VAL A 606 -8.08 -28.22 -0.93
C VAL A 606 -8.54 -27.99 0.52
N GLY A 607 -9.81 -27.71 0.71
CA GLY A 607 -10.41 -27.47 2.03
C GLY A 607 -9.93 -26.17 2.67
N ALA A 608 -9.58 -26.16 3.95
CA ALA A 608 -9.16 -24.98 4.68
C ALA A 608 -7.92 -24.28 4.10
N SER A 609 -7.07 -25.02 3.40
CA SER A 609 -5.86 -24.53 2.72
C SER A 609 -6.11 -24.12 1.26
N ASN A 610 -7.38 -24.15 0.80
CA ASN A 610 -7.77 -23.73 -0.54
C ASN A 610 -7.85 -22.20 -0.63
N VAL A 611 -6.67 -21.59 -0.51
CA VAL A 611 -6.51 -20.13 -0.43
C VAL A 611 -5.40 -19.68 -1.36
N ILE A 612 -5.65 -18.62 -2.12
CA ILE A 612 -4.63 -17.80 -2.76
C ILE A 612 -4.44 -16.57 -1.88
N ASP A 613 -3.25 -16.42 -1.30
CA ASP A 613 -2.89 -15.26 -0.48
C ASP A 613 -1.93 -14.36 -1.27
N GLY A 614 -2.42 -13.18 -1.62
CA GLY A 614 -1.68 -12.14 -2.30
C GLY A 614 -0.78 -11.29 -1.40
N SER A 615 -0.47 -11.76 -0.18
CA SER A 615 0.44 -11.09 0.75
C SER A 615 1.76 -10.72 0.09
N PHE A 616 2.26 -9.53 0.34
CA PHE A 616 3.60 -9.09 -0.05
C PHE A 616 4.66 -9.49 0.98
N GLU A 617 4.26 -9.96 2.16
CA GLU A 617 5.15 -10.63 3.10
C GLU A 617 5.48 -12.03 2.60
N ARG A 618 6.77 -12.39 2.64
CA ARG A 618 7.24 -13.72 2.28
C ARG A 618 7.98 -14.37 3.44
N LYS A 619 7.41 -15.45 3.94
CA LYS A 619 7.97 -16.26 5.01
C LYS A 619 8.70 -17.47 4.42
N VAL A 620 9.98 -17.61 4.76
CA VAL A 620 10.80 -18.78 4.45
C VAL A 620 10.89 -19.61 5.71
N THR A 621 10.28 -20.79 5.72
CA THR A 621 10.34 -21.73 6.85
C THR A 621 11.57 -22.63 6.70
N LEU A 622 12.30 -22.78 7.78
CA LEU A 622 13.58 -23.46 7.88
C LEU A 622 13.53 -24.47 9.04
N THR A 623 14.42 -25.42 9.05
CA THR A 623 14.55 -26.42 10.12
C THR A 623 15.55 -25.99 11.21
N GLY A 624 16.34 -24.97 10.94
CA GLY A 624 17.48 -24.54 11.75
C GLY A 624 18.80 -25.23 11.40
N ALA A 625 18.74 -26.30 10.63
CA ALA A 625 19.92 -27.02 10.18
C ALA A 625 20.51 -26.53 8.85
N GLU A 626 19.81 -25.61 8.19
CA GLU A 626 20.26 -25.08 6.90
C GLU A 626 21.58 -24.34 7.04
N THR A 627 22.49 -24.67 6.13
CA THR A 627 23.75 -23.96 5.92
C THR A 627 23.51 -22.62 5.22
N LEU A 628 24.51 -21.75 5.18
CA LEU A 628 24.42 -20.45 4.50
C LEU A 628 24.05 -20.61 3.01
N GLN A 629 24.58 -21.63 2.36
CA GLN A 629 24.28 -21.95 0.96
C GLN A 629 22.82 -22.38 0.78
N GLN A 630 22.35 -23.30 1.62
CA GLN A 630 20.95 -23.78 1.58
C GLN A 630 19.95 -22.68 1.93
N LEU A 631 20.28 -21.80 2.88
CA LEU A 631 19.48 -20.63 3.19
C LEU A 631 19.33 -19.73 1.96
N THR A 632 20.45 -19.45 1.26
CA THR A 632 20.47 -18.67 0.03
C THR A 632 19.55 -19.27 -1.04
N GLU A 633 19.62 -20.56 -1.25
CA GLU A 633 18.77 -21.29 -2.21
C GLU A 633 17.28 -21.20 -1.85
N LYS A 634 16.93 -21.39 -0.57
CA LYS A 634 15.55 -21.30 -0.08
C LYS A 634 14.99 -19.86 -0.22
N ILE A 635 15.79 -18.84 0.07
CA ILE A 635 15.39 -17.44 -0.13
C ILE A 635 15.07 -17.18 -1.61
N ASN A 636 15.95 -17.59 -2.52
CA ASN A 636 15.75 -17.41 -3.94
C ASN A 636 14.53 -18.21 -4.47
N ALA A 637 14.29 -19.40 -3.94
CA ALA A 637 13.12 -20.21 -4.28
C ALA A 637 11.79 -19.58 -3.82
N ALA A 638 11.81 -18.86 -2.70
CA ALA A 638 10.62 -18.17 -2.16
C ALA A 638 10.14 -17.00 -3.00
N LYS A 639 10.98 -16.47 -3.92
CA LYS A 639 10.67 -15.34 -4.83
C LYS A 639 10.09 -14.12 -4.10
N GLY A 640 10.60 -13.82 -2.91
CA GLY A 640 10.14 -12.76 -2.01
C GLY A 640 10.59 -11.33 -2.40
N GLY A 641 10.89 -11.05 -3.67
CA GLY A 641 11.34 -9.73 -4.10
C GLY A 641 12.81 -9.42 -3.75
N VAL A 642 13.52 -10.38 -3.19
CA VAL A 642 14.94 -10.28 -2.79
C VAL A 642 15.72 -11.42 -3.42
N THR A 643 16.91 -11.12 -3.93
CA THR A 643 17.89 -12.10 -4.39
C THR A 643 18.97 -12.26 -3.34
N ALA A 644 19.23 -13.50 -2.95
CA ALA A 644 20.28 -13.87 -2.02
C ALA A 644 21.51 -14.43 -2.75
N SER A 645 22.70 -14.13 -2.25
CA SER A 645 23.96 -14.70 -2.70
C SER A 645 24.93 -14.86 -1.53
N VAL A 646 25.86 -15.79 -1.62
CA VAL A 646 26.97 -15.90 -0.69
C VAL A 646 28.17 -15.18 -1.26
N VAL A 647 28.67 -14.19 -0.53
CA VAL A 647 29.86 -13.41 -0.90
C VAL A 647 31.01 -13.82 0.03
N ARG A 648 32.20 -13.89 -0.54
CA ARG A 648 33.44 -14.09 0.23
C ARG A 648 34.18 -12.76 0.31
N ASP A 649 34.35 -12.21 1.52
CA ASP A 649 35.08 -10.94 1.73
C ASP A 649 36.61 -11.12 1.81
N GLY A 650 37.09 -12.35 1.72
CA GLY A 650 38.50 -12.68 1.55
C GLY A 650 39.36 -12.63 2.82
N THR A 651 38.85 -12.21 3.96
CA THR A 651 39.64 -11.94 5.16
C THR A 651 39.10 -12.67 6.40
N GLY A 652 40.04 -13.14 7.28
CA GLY A 652 39.72 -13.65 8.60
C GLY A 652 39.15 -15.08 8.66
N SER A 653 38.75 -15.47 9.88
CA SER A 653 38.20 -16.79 10.20
C SER A 653 36.73 -16.98 9.80
N SER A 654 36.05 -15.90 9.34
CA SER A 654 34.64 -15.91 8.99
C SER A 654 34.41 -15.15 7.66
N PRO A 655 34.95 -15.67 6.52
CA PRO A 655 35.01 -14.94 5.26
C PRO A 655 33.71 -14.97 4.44
N PHE A 656 32.71 -15.75 4.82
CA PHE A 656 31.47 -15.90 4.06
C PHE A 656 30.36 -15.04 4.63
N ARG A 657 29.65 -14.31 3.79
CA ARG A 657 28.54 -13.44 4.17
C ARG A 657 27.34 -13.71 3.27
N LEU A 658 26.14 -13.60 3.84
CA LEU A 658 24.88 -13.53 3.09
C LEU A 658 24.70 -12.12 2.56
N SER A 659 24.68 -11.95 1.26
CA SER A 659 24.29 -10.71 0.58
C SER A 659 22.86 -10.82 0.11
N LEU A 660 22.05 -9.85 0.43
CA LEU A 660 20.65 -9.74 0.05
C LEU A 660 20.45 -8.45 -0.75
N THR A 661 19.94 -8.59 -1.96
CA THR A 661 19.71 -7.45 -2.88
C THR A 661 18.25 -7.44 -3.30
N SER A 662 17.62 -6.28 -3.22
CA SER A 662 16.25 -6.10 -3.72
C SER A 662 16.19 -6.30 -5.23
N ASN A 663 15.13 -6.95 -5.70
CA ASN A 663 14.85 -7.10 -7.13
C ASN A 663 14.21 -5.84 -7.74
N GLN A 664 13.91 -4.84 -6.91
CA GLN A 664 13.37 -3.56 -7.32
C GLN A 664 14.30 -2.43 -6.87
N THR A 665 14.41 -1.41 -7.69
CA THR A 665 15.16 -0.19 -7.39
C THR A 665 14.28 0.84 -6.69
N GLY A 666 14.90 1.84 -6.09
CA GLY A 666 14.20 2.95 -5.44
C GLY A 666 13.74 2.64 -4.02
N SER A 667 13.02 3.58 -3.44
CA SER A 667 12.37 3.46 -2.12
C SER A 667 11.40 2.28 -2.09
N ALA A 668 10.81 2.02 -3.20
CA ALA A 668 9.92 0.92 -3.52
C ALA A 668 10.52 -0.46 -3.33
N GLY A 669 11.80 -0.60 -3.55
CA GLY A 669 12.53 -1.85 -3.34
C GLY A 669 13.03 -2.03 -1.90
N ARG A 670 12.71 -1.13 -0.98
CA ARG A 670 13.10 -1.27 0.42
C ARG A 670 12.36 -2.44 1.06
N PHE A 671 13.10 -3.28 1.76
CA PHE A 671 12.59 -4.43 2.46
C PHE A 671 13.07 -4.47 3.91
N ILE A 672 12.30 -5.12 4.73
CA ILE A 672 12.61 -5.45 6.12
C ILE A 672 12.85 -6.95 6.20
N ILE A 673 13.81 -7.37 7.00
CA ILE A 673 14.10 -8.78 7.23
C ILE A 673 13.92 -9.08 8.71
N ASP A 674 13.15 -10.12 8.99
CA ASP A 674 13.05 -10.70 10.31
C ASP A 674 13.58 -12.15 10.28
N SER A 675 14.65 -12.40 11.02
CA SER A 675 15.26 -13.73 11.19
C SER A 675 14.84 -14.42 12.50
N GLY A 676 13.76 -13.94 13.12
CA GLY A 676 13.27 -14.46 14.39
C GLY A 676 14.26 -14.24 15.53
N SER A 677 14.53 -15.30 16.30
CA SER A 677 15.43 -15.24 17.47
C SER A 677 16.94 -15.27 17.11
N VAL A 678 17.28 -15.55 15.86
CA VAL A 678 18.68 -15.64 15.42
C VAL A 678 19.13 -14.34 14.77
N ASP A 679 20.09 -13.67 15.37
CA ASP A 679 20.69 -12.48 14.78
C ASP A 679 21.70 -12.88 13.69
N LEU A 680 21.38 -12.58 12.44
CA LEU A 680 22.29 -12.74 11.30
C LEU A 680 23.30 -11.59 11.19
N GLY A 681 23.23 -10.57 12.05
CA GLY A 681 24.07 -9.38 11.98
C GLY A 681 23.93 -8.63 10.65
N LEU A 682 22.67 -8.50 10.16
CA LEU A 682 22.39 -7.85 8.89
C LEU A 682 22.60 -6.34 9.02
N THR A 683 23.43 -5.81 8.16
CA THR A 683 23.66 -4.37 8.01
C THR A 683 23.26 -3.92 6.61
N THR A 684 22.58 -2.79 6.52
CA THR A 684 22.23 -2.21 5.21
C THR A 684 23.47 -1.51 4.65
N LEU A 685 23.97 -2.00 3.52
CA LEU A 685 25.11 -1.39 2.80
C LEU A 685 24.66 -0.19 1.98
N ASP A 686 23.52 -0.33 1.29
CA ASP A 686 22.87 0.74 0.54
C ASP A 686 21.36 0.68 0.78
N ARG A 687 20.75 1.83 0.98
CA ARG A 687 19.30 2.00 1.02
C ARG A 687 18.79 2.21 -0.39
N GLY A 688 17.75 1.49 -0.79
CA GLY A 688 17.04 1.80 -2.02
C GLY A 688 16.55 3.25 -1.99
N ARG A 689 16.98 4.07 -2.95
CA ARG A 689 16.63 5.49 -3.06
C ARG A 689 16.13 5.77 -4.46
N ASP A 690 15.09 6.60 -4.56
CA ASP A 690 14.59 7.05 -5.86
C ASP A 690 15.59 8.03 -6.50
N ALA A 691 15.58 8.09 -7.83
CA ALA A 691 16.33 9.13 -8.54
C ALA A 691 15.79 10.51 -8.12
N ARG A 692 16.70 11.46 -7.96
CA ARG A 692 16.35 12.85 -7.67
C ARG A 692 16.81 13.74 -8.81
N VAL A 693 15.83 14.39 -9.44
CA VAL A 693 16.05 15.24 -10.60
C VAL A 693 15.36 16.58 -10.35
N PHE A 694 16.11 17.67 -10.47
CA PHE A 694 15.57 19.03 -10.40
C PHE A 694 15.46 19.61 -11.81
N PHE A 695 14.36 20.30 -12.08
CA PHE A 695 14.19 21.05 -13.32
C PHE A 695 14.90 22.39 -13.20
N GLY A 696 15.82 22.70 -14.11
CA GLY A 696 16.62 23.90 -14.12
C GLY A 696 18.13 23.65 -13.91
N SER A 697 18.88 24.74 -13.67
CA SER A 697 20.31 24.70 -13.37
C SER A 697 20.62 24.31 -11.91
N SER A 698 21.90 24.20 -11.53
CA SER A 698 22.33 23.98 -10.14
C SER A 698 21.77 25.00 -9.15
N ASP A 699 21.48 26.23 -9.63
CA ASP A 699 20.95 27.30 -8.78
C ASP A 699 19.43 27.13 -8.51
N ALA A 700 18.74 26.34 -9.32
CA ALA A 700 17.32 26.00 -9.11
C ALA A 700 17.10 25.12 -7.87
N ALA A 701 18.11 24.43 -7.37
CA ALA A 701 18.02 23.64 -6.14
C ALA A 701 18.00 24.51 -4.86
N SER A 702 18.29 25.80 -4.97
CA SER A 702 18.34 26.75 -3.85
C SER A 702 17.11 27.69 -3.79
N GLY A 703 16.19 27.58 -4.75
CA GLY A 703 15.03 28.44 -4.88
C GLY A 703 13.72 27.83 -4.43
#